data_2fc365674e25e0a897617d486663dbdb
#
_entry.id   2fc365674e25e0a897617d486663dbdb
#
_cell.length_a   1.000
_cell.length_b   1.000
_cell.length_c   1.000
_cell.angle_alpha   90.00
_cell.angle_beta   90.00
_cell.angle_gamma   90.00
#
_symmetry.space_group_name_H-M   'P 1'
#
loop_
_entity.id
_entity.type
_entity.pdbx_description
1 polymer ?
#
loop_
_entity_poly.entity_id
_entity_poly.type
_entity_poly.pdbx_seq_one_letter_code
_entity_poly.pdbx_strand_id
1 'polypeptide(L)'
;MSDEALIRLAEAAGLSIDWIDADNREQRVEPAVLREVLACLGLAAETDADIDASLEILAHKNNHGGVPPLLTCDQHAALDLSAYFPAASRFELQAEDGGVQQGTLDYQARLPAIDAPGYYRLTIDKHQLTVAIAPLSCPTVAQIAGADAWGLTAQLYSLRRAGDGGLGDTQALESMVSNAAAHGADALGISPVHAMFSAHINQYSPYSPSSRLFFNVLHAAPGAILGERPLRQAIETCGLGEELERLERLDLIDWPAVAQSRQRLLRQLFDDFSKGGNPLQVDFDSFRANGGEALENHCRFEVLHTHLRNAQGHTQHWSDWPSEYRDPASPAVDAFAREHADEVSYHAFGQWLMARGLERAQVAARSAGMRIGLISDLAVGADGGGSQAWSRQAELLASLSVGAPPDIMNRDGQNWGISAFSPWGLQQNGFRAYIEMLRANLAHAGGMRIDHVLGLKRLWVVPAGADPKRGVYLNFPFDDMLRLLCLEAWRHQAVILGEDLGTIPHGLRDVLAARGILGMRVLLFEQHDGHFQTPAQYPAQALATSTTHDIPTLTGWWRGHDIDWRIKVGQVPESDRDAQWRAREKERAGLNRALCEYSGKNPDVLLSAEDAVDAAICFLAHTPAPLVLVPVEDALGLEEQTNMPGIVETHPNWRRRYPGDSATLLDSPASSRRLASFAQARRNHRGAAHR
;
A
#
# COMPACT_ATOMS: atom_id res chain seq x y z
N MET A 1 -18.63 34.92 -18.04
CA MET A 1 -18.26 34.04 -16.91
C MET A 1 -16.94 34.51 -16.36
N SER A 2 -16.84 34.85 -15.10
CA SER A 2 -15.57 35.26 -14.54
C SER A 2 -14.78 33.99 -14.10
N ASP A 3 -13.56 33.80 -14.59
CA ASP A 3 -12.67 32.73 -14.14
C ASP A 3 -12.47 32.77 -12.62
N GLU A 4 -12.70 33.93 -12.00
CA GLU A 4 -12.61 34.12 -10.54
C GLU A 4 -13.66 33.35 -9.75
N ALA A 5 -14.91 33.23 -10.23
CA ALA A 5 -15.95 32.43 -9.58
C ALA A 5 -15.62 30.91 -9.64
N LEU A 6 -15.15 30.44 -10.80
CA LEU A 6 -14.68 29.07 -10.99
C LEU A 6 -13.50 28.75 -10.09
N ILE A 7 -12.52 29.66 -9.98
CA ILE A 7 -11.36 29.50 -9.10
C ILE A 7 -11.81 29.36 -7.65
N ARG A 8 -12.70 30.24 -7.16
CA ARG A 8 -13.25 30.14 -5.80
C ARG A 8 -13.94 28.79 -5.53
N LEU A 9 -14.71 28.29 -6.49
CA LEU A 9 -15.36 26.99 -6.35
C LEU A 9 -14.31 25.86 -6.30
N ALA A 10 -13.32 25.90 -7.18
CA ALA A 10 -12.26 24.89 -7.24
C ALA A 10 -11.43 24.85 -5.94
N GLU A 11 -11.04 26.02 -5.41
CA GLU A 11 -10.35 26.12 -4.12
C GLU A 11 -11.22 25.64 -2.95
N ALA A 12 -12.49 25.99 -2.93
CA ALA A 12 -13.45 25.52 -1.92
C ALA A 12 -13.65 23.99 -2.01
N ALA A 13 -13.51 23.42 -3.20
CA ALA A 13 -13.50 21.96 -3.44
C ALA A 13 -12.15 21.31 -3.15
N GLY A 14 -11.16 22.03 -2.60
CA GLY A 14 -9.85 21.49 -2.28
C GLY A 14 -8.93 21.25 -3.47
N LEU A 15 -9.24 21.78 -4.66
CA LEU A 15 -8.40 21.68 -5.84
C LEU A 15 -7.30 22.75 -5.82
N SER A 16 -6.07 22.35 -6.20
CA SER A 16 -4.93 23.27 -6.34
C SER A 16 -4.90 23.86 -7.74
N ILE A 17 -5.17 25.16 -7.88
CA ILE A 17 -5.20 25.85 -9.17
C ILE A 17 -3.79 25.97 -9.75
N ASP A 18 -2.81 26.27 -8.89
CA ASP A 18 -1.41 26.44 -9.25
C ASP A 18 -0.58 25.32 -8.61
N TRP A 19 0.43 24.84 -9.34
CA TRP A 19 1.32 23.79 -8.87
C TRP A 19 2.73 23.96 -9.49
N ILE A 20 3.73 23.31 -8.91
CA ILE A 20 5.11 23.33 -9.39
C ILE A 20 5.40 22.02 -10.11
N ASP A 21 5.88 22.07 -11.34
CA ASP A 21 6.27 20.87 -12.10
C ASP A 21 7.67 20.36 -11.71
N ALA A 22 8.07 19.26 -12.34
CA ALA A 22 9.37 18.62 -12.08
C ALA A 22 10.57 19.46 -12.53
N ASP A 23 10.37 20.45 -13.39
CA ASP A 23 11.38 21.40 -13.82
C ASP A 23 11.40 22.67 -12.94
N ASN A 24 10.68 22.69 -11.81
CA ASN A 24 10.48 23.82 -10.90
C ASN A 24 9.81 25.04 -11.55
N ARG A 25 8.90 24.81 -12.53
CA ARG A 25 8.13 25.88 -13.16
C ARG A 25 6.73 25.91 -12.58
N GLU A 26 6.21 27.12 -12.40
CA GLU A 26 4.80 27.31 -12.04
C GLU A 26 3.90 26.90 -13.20
N GLN A 27 2.92 26.07 -12.89
CA GLN A 27 1.89 25.60 -13.80
C GLN A 27 0.53 26.02 -13.25
N ARG A 28 -0.39 26.37 -14.15
CA ARG A 28 -1.77 26.68 -13.81
C ARG A 28 -2.70 25.75 -14.54
N VAL A 29 -3.70 25.22 -13.80
CA VAL A 29 -4.71 24.31 -14.36
C VAL A 29 -5.67 25.09 -15.25
N GLU A 30 -5.94 24.58 -16.43
CA GLU A 30 -6.86 25.20 -17.37
C GLU A 30 -8.31 25.19 -16.85
N PRO A 31 -9.11 26.27 -17.07
CA PRO A 31 -10.49 26.34 -16.63
C PRO A 31 -11.37 25.18 -17.11
N ALA A 32 -11.10 24.64 -18.30
CA ALA A 32 -11.82 23.48 -18.82
C ALA A 32 -11.58 22.20 -17.99
N VAL A 33 -10.34 21.99 -17.55
CA VAL A 33 -9.98 20.85 -16.69
C VAL A 33 -10.63 20.99 -15.32
N LEU A 34 -10.64 22.20 -14.75
CA LEU A 34 -11.33 22.45 -13.47
C LEU A 34 -12.82 22.10 -13.55
N ARG A 35 -13.51 22.49 -14.63
CA ARG A 35 -14.94 22.15 -14.81
C ARG A 35 -15.16 20.65 -14.91
N GLU A 36 -14.33 19.94 -15.67
CA GLU A 36 -14.44 18.48 -15.81
C GLU A 36 -14.24 17.77 -14.46
N VAL A 37 -13.21 18.14 -13.71
CA VAL A 37 -12.95 17.53 -12.40
C VAL A 37 -14.05 17.90 -11.40
N LEU A 38 -14.51 19.16 -11.37
CA LEU A 38 -15.63 19.57 -10.53
C LEU A 38 -16.90 18.78 -10.85
N ALA A 39 -17.21 18.57 -12.14
CA ALA A 39 -18.34 17.73 -12.55
C ALA A 39 -18.20 16.28 -12.03
N CYS A 40 -16.99 15.68 -12.08
CA CYS A 40 -16.69 14.37 -11.49
C CYS A 40 -16.89 14.36 -9.97
N LEU A 41 -16.67 15.49 -9.28
CA LEU A 41 -16.94 15.66 -7.85
C LEU A 41 -18.42 15.93 -7.52
N GLY A 42 -19.29 15.96 -8.55
CA GLY A 42 -20.72 16.29 -8.40
C GLY A 42 -21.00 17.78 -8.18
N LEU A 43 -20.08 18.65 -8.63
CA LEU A 43 -20.15 20.10 -8.50
C LEU A 43 -20.25 20.73 -9.90
N ALA A 44 -21.46 21.08 -10.33
CA ALA A 44 -21.67 21.73 -11.62
C ALA A 44 -21.00 23.12 -11.63
N ALA A 45 -20.35 23.48 -12.77
CA ALA A 45 -19.60 24.72 -12.89
C ALA A 45 -19.69 25.35 -14.30
N GLU A 46 -20.75 25.04 -15.06
CA GLU A 46 -20.93 25.55 -16.43
C GLU A 46 -21.42 27.01 -16.47
N THR A 47 -22.23 27.42 -15.49
CA THR A 47 -22.76 28.75 -15.35
C THR A 47 -22.47 29.35 -13.97
N ASP A 48 -22.58 30.68 -13.83
CA ASP A 48 -22.43 31.36 -12.54
C ASP A 48 -23.46 30.82 -11.52
N ALA A 49 -24.68 30.51 -11.96
CA ALA A 49 -25.74 29.91 -11.12
C ALA A 49 -25.37 28.49 -10.66
N ASP A 50 -24.72 27.68 -11.52
CA ASP A 50 -24.22 26.35 -11.14
C ASP A 50 -23.12 26.48 -10.10
N ILE A 51 -22.21 27.45 -10.25
CA ILE A 51 -21.13 27.71 -9.31
C ILE A 51 -21.68 28.09 -7.94
N ASP A 52 -22.67 29.00 -7.89
CA ASP A 52 -23.28 29.41 -6.62
C ASP A 52 -23.98 28.22 -5.94
N ALA A 53 -24.75 27.42 -6.68
CA ALA A 53 -25.37 26.20 -6.16
C ALA A 53 -24.33 25.18 -5.65
N SER A 54 -23.25 25.02 -6.39
CA SER A 54 -22.14 24.12 -5.99
C SER A 54 -21.41 24.60 -4.74
N LEU A 55 -21.23 25.92 -4.58
CA LEU A 55 -20.67 26.49 -3.34
C LEU A 55 -21.60 26.27 -2.13
N GLU A 56 -22.93 26.35 -2.31
CA GLU A 56 -23.91 26.02 -1.27
C GLU A 56 -23.81 24.53 -0.88
N ILE A 57 -23.68 23.62 -1.86
CA ILE A 57 -23.48 22.19 -1.61
C ILE A 57 -22.22 21.97 -0.78
N LEU A 58 -21.11 22.63 -1.14
CA LEU A 58 -19.83 22.52 -0.38
C LEU A 58 -19.96 23.11 1.01
N ALA A 59 -20.64 24.25 1.17
CA ALA A 59 -20.88 24.83 2.49
C ALA A 59 -21.67 23.86 3.39
N HIS A 60 -22.68 23.18 2.84
CA HIS A 60 -23.40 22.12 3.57
C HIS A 60 -22.52 20.92 3.90
N LYS A 61 -21.71 20.46 2.95
CA LYS A 61 -20.78 19.36 3.18
C LYS A 61 -19.73 19.71 4.24
N ASN A 62 -19.17 20.92 4.21
CA ASN A 62 -18.15 21.39 5.15
C ASN A 62 -18.70 21.70 6.54
N ASN A 63 -19.95 22.16 6.64
CA ASN A 63 -20.61 22.40 7.93
C ASN A 63 -21.08 21.11 8.62
N HIS A 64 -20.87 19.93 8.02
CA HIS A 64 -21.21 18.60 8.53
C HIS A 64 -22.66 18.46 9.06
N GLY A 65 -23.55 19.39 8.72
CA GLY A 65 -24.91 19.46 9.32
C GLY A 65 -24.92 19.60 10.84
N GLY A 66 -23.77 19.98 11.44
CA GLY A 66 -23.57 20.06 12.88
C GLY A 66 -22.18 19.62 13.32
N VAL A 67 -22.10 18.88 14.41
CA VAL A 67 -20.85 18.34 14.99
C VAL A 67 -20.35 17.16 14.16
N PRO A 68 -19.05 17.12 13.74
CA PRO A 68 -18.51 15.98 13.00
C PRO A 68 -18.48 14.71 13.86
N PRO A 69 -18.63 13.52 13.25
CA PRO A 69 -18.68 12.26 14.00
C PRO A 69 -17.35 11.88 14.66
N LEU A 70 -16.23 12.41 14.15
CA LEU A 70 -14.90 12.23 14.71
C LEU A 70 -14.08 13.51 14.58
N LEU A 71 -13.38 13.85 15.67
CA LEU A 71 -12.35 14.89 15.71
C LEU A 71 -11.02 14.28 16.13
N THR A 72 -9.91 14.83 15.64
CA THR A 72 -8.57 14.39 16.01
C THR A 72 -7.85 15.45 16.83
N CYS A 73 -6.99 15.03 17.75
CA CYS A 73 -6.13 15.91 18.52
C CYS A 73 -4.80 15.20 18.81
N ASP A 74 -3.72 15.95 18.94
CA ASP A 74 -2.47 15.41 19.46
C ASP A 74 -2.56 15.26 20.98
N GLN A 75 -1.92 14.23 21.57
CA GLN A 75 -1.80 14.10 23.02
C GLN A 75 -1.17 15.35 23.62
N HIS A 76 -1.54 15.68 24.84
CA HIS A 76 -1.11 16.89 25.58
C HIS A 76 -1.59 18.23 24.96
N ALA A 77 -2.40 18.22 23.91
CA ALA A 77 -3.00 19.40 23.33
C ALA A 77 -4.48 19.54 23.73
N ALA A 78 -4.93 20.75 23.96
CA ALA A 78 -6.35 21.03 24.20
C ALA A 78 -7.07 21.04 22.84
N LEU A 79 -8.23 20.36 22.75
CA LEU A 79 -9.03 20.31 21.52
C LEU A 79 -9.99 21.51 21.48
N ASP A 80 -9.88 22.33 20.44
CA ASP A 80 -10.78 23.45 20.18
C ASP A 80 -12.14 22.96 19.68
N LEU A 81 -13.19 23.27 20.43
CA LEU A 81 -14.58 22.92 20.11
C LEU A 81 -15.45 24.18 19.93
N SER A 82 -14.84 25.37 19.84
CA SER A 82 -15.55 26.65 19.76
C SER A 82 -16.44 26.79 18.52
N ALA A 83 -16.12 26.07 17.46
CA ALA A 83 -16.96 26.02 16.24
C ALA A 83 -18.27 25.25 16.46
N TYR A 84 -18.38 24.44 17.50
CA TYR A 84 -19.48 23.49 17.71
C TYR A 84 -20.24 23.71 19.01
N PHE A 85 -19.56 24.16 20.08
CA PHE A 85 -20.12 24.24 21.40
C PHE A 85 -19.74 25.58 22.10
N PRO A 86 -20.65 26.12 22.89
CA PRO A 86 -20.34 27.32 23.70
C PRO A 86 -19.34 26.99 24.81
N ALA A 87 -18.64 28.03 25.27
CA ALA A 87 -17.79 27.95 26.44
C ALA A 87 -18.57 27.47 27.68
N ALA A 88 -17.87 26.79 28.60
CA ALA A 88 -18.43 26.21 29.81
C ALA A 88 -19.51 25.14 29.62
N SER A 89 -19.68 24.59 28.38
CA SER A 89 -20.51 23.41 28.17
C SER A 89 -20.02 22.24 29.00
N ARG A 90 -20.94 21.49 29.62
CA ARG A 90 -20.59 20.27 30.35
C ARG A 90 -20.27 19.15 29.38
N PHE A 91 -19.24 18.39 29.69
CA PHE A 91 -18.88 17.22 28.90
C PHE A 91 -18.73 15.95 29.75
N GLU A 92 -18.96 14.83 29.11
CA GLU A 92 -18.55 13.52 29.58
C GLU A 92 -17.66 12.87 28.49
N LEU A 93 -16.47 12.43 28.92
CA LEU A 93 -15.48 11.79 28.05
C LEU A 93 -15.28 10.36 28.56
N GLN A 94 -15.59 9.38 27.72
CA GLN A 94 -15.44 7.96 28.01
C GLN A 94 -14.32 7.35 27.17
N ALA A 95 -13.32 6.78 27.83
CA ALA A 95 -12.25 6.02 27.18
C ALA A 95 -12.70 4.62 26.76
N GLU A 96 -11.94 3.98 25.85
CA GLU A 96 -12.23 2.60 25.37
C GLU A 96 -12.19 1.55 26.50
N ASP A 97 -11.38 1.76 27.53
CA ASP A 97 -11.29 0.91 28.73
C ASP A 97 -12.45 1.12 29.73
N GLY A 98 -13.39 2.00 29.41
CA GLY A 98 -14.54 2.33 30.24
C GLY A 98 -14.31 3.44 31.26
N GLY A 99 -13.11 4.01 31.36
CA GLY A 99 -12.82 5.17 32.19
C GLY A 99 -13.66 6.37 31.78
N VAL A 100 -14.28 7.06 32.76
CA VAL A 100 -15.14 8.23 32.51
C VAL A 100 -14.58 9.45 33.20
N GLN A 101 -14.43 10.55 32.48
CA GLN A 101 -14.07 11.87 32.96
C GLN A 101 -15.21 12.85 32.68
N GLN A 102 -15.62 13.63 33.67
CA GLN A 102 -16.62 14.69 33.51
C GLN A 102 -16.00 16.05 33.82
N GLY A 103 -16.47 17.09 33.15
CA GLY A 103 -15.96 18.44 33.33
C GLY A 103 -16.75 19.48 32.55
N THR A 104 -16.15 20.65 32.42
CA THR A 104 -16.66 21.75 31.59
C THR A 104 -15.57 22.21 30.62
N LEU A 105 -15.96 22.60 29.42
CA LEU A 105 -15.06 23.27 28.49
C LEU A 105 -14.54 24.56 29.09
N ASP A 106 -13.34 24.97 28.71
CA ASP A 106 -12.76 26.22 29.19
C ASP A 106 -13.47 27.48 28.61
N TYR A 107 -12.99 28.66 28.97
CA TYR A 107 -13.55 29.94 28.51
C TYR A 107 -13.39 30.18 26.99
N GLN A 108 -12.57 29.39 26.31
CA GLN A 108 -12.40 29.36 24.84
C GLN A 108 -13.13 28.17 24.20
N ALA A 109 -14.03 27.51 24.95
CA ALA A 109 -14.72 26.27 24.48
C ALA A 109 -13.77 25.13 24.10
N ARG A 110 -12.66 24.95 24.80
CA ARG A 110 -11.71 23.86 24.56
C ARG A 110 -11.87 22.75 25.58
N LEU A 111 -11.78 21.50 25.07
CA LEU A 111 -11.62 20.32 25.90
C LEU A 111 -10.20 20.30 26.47
N PRO A 112 -10.00 20.06 27.78
CA PRO A 112 -8.68 19.92 28.36
C PRO A 112 -7.82 18.87 27.66
N ALA A 113 -6.49 19.06 27.72
CA ALA A 113 -5.54 18.11 27.15
C ALA A 113 -5.72 16.71 27.72
N ILE A 114 -5.62 15.70 26.87
CA ILE A 114 -5.69 14.28 27.21
C ILE A 114 -4.31 13.67 26.97
N ASP A 115 -3.77 12.99 27.99
CA ASP A 115 -2.40 12.48 27.95
C ASP A 115 -2.29 11.08 27.31
N ALA A 116 -3.33 10.26 27.43
CA ALA A 116 -3.32 8.90 26.90
C ALA A 116 -3.81 8.86 25.44
N PRO A 117 -3.01 8.34 24.46
CA PRO A 117 -3.50 8.11 23.11
C PRO A 117 -4.62 7.08 23.10
N GLY A 118 -5.63 7.27 22.23
CA GLY A 118 -6.76 6.35 22.10
C GLY A 118 -7.99 7.01 21.48
N TYR A 119 -9.05 6.25 21.35
CA TYR A 119 -10.36 6.76 20.97
C TYR A 119 -11.22 6.98 22.18
N TYR A 120 -11.87 8.12 22.22
CA TYR A 120 -12.74 8.55 23.32
C TYR A 120 -14.12 8.88 22.77
N ARG A 121 -15.15 8.50 23.49
CA ARG A 121 -16.51 8.97 23.24
C ARG A 121 -16.74 10.25 24.03
N LEU A 122 -16.92 11.36 23.33
CA LEU A 122 -17.24 12.65 23.91
C LEU A 122 -18.73 12.90 23.80
N THR A 123 -19.37 13.18 24.94
CA THR A 123 -20.78 13.60 25.02
C THR A 123 -20.86 15.00 25.55
N ILE A 124 -21.48 15.91 24.79
CA ILE A 124 -21.78 17.28 25.21
C ILE A 124 -23.25 17.53 24.91
N ASP A 125 -24.06 17.82 25.94
CA ASP A 125 -25.52 17.89 25.85
C ASP A 125 -26.12 16.61 25.24
N LYS A 126 -26.72 16.72 24.06
CA LYS A 126 -27.30 15.59 23.31
C LYS A 126 -26.39 15.07 22.18
N HIS A 127 -25.27 15.73 21.97
CA HIS A 127 -24.34 15.39 20.90
C HIS A 127 -23.32 14.37 21.39
N GLN A 128 -23.07 13.36 20.57
CA GLN A 128 -22.06 12.34 20.82
C GLN A 128 -21.15 12.26 19.61
N LEU A 129 -19.83 12.30 19.83
CA LEU A 129 -18.80 12.18 18.83
C LEU A 129 -17.62 11.38 19.34
N THR A 130 -16.78 10.92 18.42
CA THR A 130 -15.50 10.30 18.77
C THR A 130 -14.38 11.35 18.76
N VAL A 131 -13.52 11.31 19.77
CA VAL A 131 -12.27 12.08 19.79
C VAL A 131 -11.11 11.10 19.70
N ALA A 132 -10.30 11.21 18.65
CA ALA A 132 -9.09 10.43 18.48
C ALA A 132 -7.87 11.22 18.96
N ILE A 133 -7.27 10.77 20.06
CA ILE A 133 -6.05 11.37 20.63
C ILE A 133 -4.86 10.61 20.07
N ALA A 134 -4.08 11.29 19.24
CA ALA A 134 -2.92 10.70 18.59
C ALA A 134 -1.64 10.91 19.41
N PRO A 135 -0.72 9.93 19.45
CA PRO A 135 0.63 10.18 19.94
C PRO A 135 1.34 11.16 19.01
N LEU A 136 2.35 11.88 19.53
CA LEU A 136 3.10 12.87 18.75
C LEU A 136 3.85 12.27 17.56
N SER A 137 4.17 10.98 17.61
CA SER A 137 4.83 10.25 16.53
C SER A 137 4.42 8.78 16.49
N CYS A 138 4.58 8.15 15.33
CA CYS A 138 4.56 6.70 15.20
C CYS A 138 5.69 6.06 16.01
N PRO A 139 5.61 4.77 16.37
CA PRO A 139 6.72 4.02 16.92
C PRO A 139 7.93 4.06 15.98
N THR A 140 9.09 4.40 16.50
CA THR A 140 10.31 4.48 15.70
C THR A 140 11.00 3.13 15.60
N VAL A 141 11.80 2.92 14.55
CA VAL A 141 12.64 1.72 14.42
C VAL A 141 13.55 1.54 15.63
N ALA A 142 14.08 2.66 16.16
CA ALA A 142 14.95 2.61 17.35
C ALA A 142 14.23 2.05 18.59
N GLN A 143 12.95 2.36 18.77
CA GLN A 143 12.14 1.84 19.88
C GLN A 143 11.80 0.35 19.70
N ILE A 144 11.53 -0.10 18.47
CA ILE A 144 11.07 -1.46 18.18
C ILE A 144 12.24 -2.41 17.95
N ALA A 145 13.27 -1.97 17.21
CA ALA A 145 14.32 -2.85 16.69
C ALA A 145 15.75 -2.33 16.92
N GLY A 146 15.91 -1.18 17.60
CA GLY A 146 17.23 -0.54 17.69
C GLY A 146 17.60 0.21 16.42
N ALA A 147 18.70 0.98 16.46
CA ALA A 147 19.09 1.90 15.41
C ALA A 147 19.87 1.27 14.23
N ASP A 148 20.07 -0.03 14.23
CA ASP A 148 20.86 -0.81 13.28
C ASP A 148 20.03 -1.86 12.54
N ALA A 149 18.71 -1.72 12.54
CA ALA A 149 17.81 -2.68 11.93
C ALA A 149 18.02 -2.76 10.41
N TRP A 150 17.86 -3.97 9.90
CA TRP A 150 17.86 -4.22 8.46
C TRP A 150 16.92 -5.35 8.10
N GLY A 151 16.57 -5.43 6.82
CA GLY A 151 15.71 -6.47 6.33
C GLY A 151 15.79 -6.62 4.82
N LEU A 152 14.86 -7.39 4.31
CA LEU A 152 14.69 -7.64 2.89
C LEU A 152 13.32 -7.15 2.43
N THR A 153 13.16 -6.98 1.11
CA THR A 153 11.84 -6.87 0.48
C THR A 153 11.68 -8.00 -0.53
N ALA A 154 10.49 -8.61 -0.58
CA ALA A 154 10.20 -9.74 -1.44
C ALA A 154 8.81 -9.60 -2.10
N GLN A 155 8.70 -10.11 -3.32
CA GLN A 155 7.41 -10.26 -3.97
C GLN A 155 6.78 -11.56 -3.47
N LEU A 156 5.64 -11.49 -2.76
CA LEU A 156 4.98 -12.69 -2.22
C LEU A 156 4.67 -13.71 -3.31
N TYR A 157 4.14 -13.26 -4.45
CA TYR A 157 3.80 -14.14 -5.58
C TYR A 157 5.02 -14.86 -6.17
N SER A 158 6.23 -14.30 -6.03
CA SER A 158 7.48 -14.86 -6.56
C SER A 158 8.05 -16.00 -5.70
N LEU A 159 7.64 -16.12 -4.44
CA LEU A 159 8.12 -17.15 -3.52
C LEU A 159 7.79 -18.55 -4.02
N ARG A 160 8.62 -19.53 -3.63
CA ARG A 160 8.45 -20.95 -4.00
C ARG A 160 8.52 -21.84 -2.78
N ARG A 161 7.73 -22.90 -2.81
CA ARG A 161 7.88 -24.09 -1.97
C ARG A 161 7.34 -25.32 -2.70
N ALA A 162 7.69 -26.50 -2.26
CA ALA A 162 7.08 -27.72 -2.77
C ALA A 162 5.55 -27.72 -2.51
N GLY A 163 4.77 -27.99 -3.54
CA GLY A 163 3.30 -28.04 -3.47
C GLY A 163 2.63 -26.67 -3.44
N ASP A 164 3.31 -25.61 -3.90
CA ASP A 164 2.71 -24.27 -4.02
C ASP A 164 1.82 -24.10 -5.26
N GLY A 165 1.80 -25.06 -6.17
CA GLY A 165 0.95 -25.03 -7.36
C GLY A 165 1.18 -23.81 -8.27
N GLY A 166 2.40 -23.27 -8.30
CA GLY A 166 2.81 -22.22 -9.25
C GLY A 166 2.65 -20.78 -8.77
N LEU A 167 2.34 -20.54 -7.51
CA LEU A 167 2.20 -19.19 -6.93
C LEU A 167 2.65 -19.18 -5.47
N GLY A 168 3.46 -18.21 -5.12
CA GLY A 168 3.86 -17.98 -3.74
C GLY A 168 2.67 -17.76 -2.81
N ASP A 169 2.73 -18.39 -1.64
CA ASP A 169 1.66 -18.41 -0.65
C ASP A 169 2.16 -18.10 0.77
N THR A 170 1.26 -18.03 1.72
CA THR A 170 1.59 -17.68 3.12
C THR A 170 2.50 -18.71 3.80
N GLN A 171 2.56 -19.97 3.35
CA GLN A 171 3.50 -20.96 3.87
C GLN A 171 4.90 -20.77 3.28
N ALA A 172 5.00 -20.43 2.00
CA ALA A 172 6.27 -20.00 1.40
C ALA A 172 6.81 -18.74 2.10
N LEU A 173 5.91 -17.81 2.49
CA LEU A 173 6.26 -16.63 3.28
C LEU A 173 6.77 -17.01 4.68
N GLU A 174 6.13 -17.95 5.36
CA GLU A 174 6.58 -18.48 6.67
C GLU A 174 8.00 -19.08 6.58
N SER A 175 8.30 -19.79 5.48
CA SER A 175 9.64 -20.30 5.21
C SER A 175 10.65 -19.18 4.92
N MET A 176 10.25 -18.20 4.11
CA MET A 176 11.11 -17.06 3.74
C MET A 176 11.49 -16.19 4.93
N VAL A 177 10.56 -15.88 5.84
CA VAL A 177 10.89 -15.10 7.04
C VAL A 177 11.87 -15.86 7.94
N SER A 178 11.73 -17.18 8.03
CA SER A 178 12.65 -18.02 8.80
C SER A 178 14.05 -18.03 8.19
N ASN A 179 14.16 -18.16 6.87
CA ASN A 179 15.43 -18.10 6.15
C ASN A 179 16.09 -16.72 6.28
N ALA A 180 15.33 -15.63 6.09
CA ALA A 180 15.84 -14.27 6.26
C ALA A 180 16.32 -13.99 7.70
N ALA A 181 15.58 -14.45 8.71
CA ALA A 181 15.96 -14.33 10.11
C ALA A 181 17.26 -15.08 10.43
N ALA A 182 17.48 -16.26 9.83
CA ALA A 182 18.72 -17.02 9.98
C ALA A 182 19.95 -16.25 9.46
N HIS A 183 19.76 -15.35 8.48
CA HIS A 183 20.78 -14.43 8.01
C HIS A 183 20.88 -13.14 8.83
N GLY A 184 20.03 -12.97 9.85
CA GLY A 184 20.04 -11.84 10.79
C GLY A 184 19.17 -10.66 10.38
N ALA A 185 18.22 -10.83 9.46
CA ALA A 185 17.26 -9.80 9.10
C ALA A 185 16.25 -9.55 10.24
N ASP A 186 15.88 -8.28 10.43
CA ASP A 186 14.87 -7.84 11.41
C ASP A 186 13.48 -7.67 10.81
N ALA A 187 13.42 -7.56 9.48
CA ALA A 187 12.19 -7.31 8.74
C ALA A 187 12.16 -8.01 7.39
N LEU A 188 10.96 -8.32 6.94
CA LEU A 188 10.67 -8.69 5.55
C LEU A 188 9.49 -7.86 5.05
N GLY A 189 9.75 -6.89 4.16
CA GLY A 189 8.72 -6.20 3.41
C GLY A 189 8.16 -7.11 2.32
N ILE A 190 6.84 -7.10 2.14
CA ILE A 190 6.19 -7.90 1.10
C ILE A 190 5.39 -7.01 0.15
N SER A 191 5.26 -7.44 -1.11
CA SER A 191 4.34 -6.80 -2.05
C SER A 191 2.92 -6.76 -1.51
N PRO A 192 2.04 -5.83 -1.97
CA PRO A 192 0.66 -5.77 -1.52
C PRO A 192 -0.04 -7.12 -1.66
N VAL A 193 -0.79 -7.49 -0.63
CA VAL A 193 -1.58 -8.74 -0.56
C VAL A 193 -3.07 -8.47 -0.66
N HIS A 194 -3.44 -7.30 -1.18
CA HIS A 194 -4.81 -6.82 -1.29
C HIS A 194 -5.71 -7.70 -2.14
N ALA A 195 -7.01 -7.68 -1.86
CA ALA A 195 -7.99 -8.45 -2.61
C ALA A 195 -8.04 -8.05 -4.08
N MET A 196 -7.90 -9.02 -4.94
CA MET A 196 -8.07 -8.89 -6.39
C MET A 196 -9.49 -9.34 -6.78
N PHE A 197 -9.86 -9.13 -8.04
CA PHE A 197 -11.15 -9.60 -8.56
C PHE A 197 -11.15 -11.12 -8.75
N SER A 198 -11.97 -11.86 -8.03
CA SER A 198 -12.03 -13.32 -8.17
C SER A 198 -12.59 -13.76 -9.53
N ALA A 199 -13.46 -12.96 -10.12
CA ALA A 199 -14.07 -13.23 -11.43
C ALA A 199 -13.31 -12.63 -12.63
N HIS A 200 -12.27 -11.80 -12.40
CA HIS A 200 -11.46 -11.15 -13.44
C HIS A 200 -9.97 -11.45 -13.25
N ILE A 201 -9.60 -12.68 -13.51
CA ILE A 201 -8.29 -13.27 -13.21
C ILE A 201 -7.12 -12.74 -14.06
N ASN A 202 -7.37 -11.91 -15.08
CA ASN A 202 -6.33 -11.29 -15.90
C ASN A 202 -5.82 -9.96 -15.31
N GLN A 203 -6.47 -9.45 -14.27
CA GLN A 203 -6.03 -8.26 -13.53
C GLN A 203 -5.30 -8.71 -12.28
N TYR A 204 -3.97 -8.73 -12.32
CA TYR A 204 -3.13 -9.29 -11.26
C TYR A 204 -2.03 -8.35 -10.74
N SER A 205 -2.02 -7.07 -11.16
CA SER A 205 -1.14 -6.07 -10.55
C SER A 205 -1.52 -5.85 -9.08
N PRO A 206 -0.64 -6.08 -8.11
CA PRO A 206 -0.96 -5.95 -6.69
C PRO A 206 -1.27 -4.51 -6.28
N TYR A 207 -0.94 -3.53 -7.15
CA TYR A 207 -1.18 -2.10 -6.92
C TYR A 207 -2.50 -1.58 -7.48
N SER A 208 -3.29 -2.46 -8.15
CA SER A 208 -4.64 -2.11 -8.64
C SER A 208 -5.69 -3.07 -8.06
N PRO A 209 -5.84 -3.11 -6.72
CA PRO A 209 -6.71 -4.08 -6.06
C PRO A 209 -8.19 -3.72 -6.15
N SER A 210 -9.05 -4.72 -6.04
CA SER A 210 -10.49 -4.56 -5.81
C SER A 210 -10.79 -3.94 -4.43
N SER A 211 -9.97 -4.27 -3.43
CA SER A 211 -10.09 -3.73 -2.08
C SER A 211 -8.78 -3.79 -1.32
N ARG A 212 -8.43 -2.70 -0.61
CA ARG A 212 -7.28 -2.61 0.29
C ARG A 212 -7.58 -3.08 1.72
N LEU A 213 -8.84 -3.45 2.01
CA LEU A 213 -9.27 -3.95 3.32
C LEU A 213 -9.15 -5.48 3.43
N PHE A 214 -9.16 -6.17 2.31
CA PHE A 214 -9.20 -7.63 2.23
C PHE A 214 -8.02 -8.17 1.43
N PHE A 215 -7.89 -9.50 1.38
CA PHE A 215 -6.72 -10.18 0.87
C PHE A 215 -6.99 -10.91 -0.44
N ASN A 216 -5.97 -11.04 -1.27
CA ASN A 216 -5.97 -11.93 -2.42
C ASN A 216 -5.89 -13.38 -1.93
N VAL A 217 -7.02 -14.06 -1.94
CA VAL A 217 -7.15 -15.43 -1.43
C VAL A 217 -6.32 -16.47 -2.20
N LEU A 218 -5.83 -16.12 -3.39
CA LEU A 218 -4.93 -16.99 -4.15
C LEU A 218 -3.58 -17.23 -3.44
N HIS A 219 -3.19 -16.37 -2.49
CA HIS A 219 -1.99 -16.56 -1.68
C HIS A 219 -2.22 -17.37 -0.40
N ALA A 220 -3.44 -17.85 -0.15
CA ALA A 220 -3.69 -18.72 1.00
C ALA A 220 -2.97 -20.07 0.85
N ALA A 221 -2.44 -20.58 1.96
CA ALA A 221 -1.86 -21.91 2.08
C ALA A 221 -2.81 -22.79 2.93
N PRO A 222 -3.87 -23.37 2.37
CA PRO A 222 -4.90 -24.06 3.15
C PRO A 222 -4.37 -25.28 3.91
N GLY A 223 -3.34 -25.96 3.41
CA GLY A 223 -2.69 -27.08 4.11
C GLY A 223 -2.10 -26.71 5.46
N ALA A 224 -1.56 -25.48 5.57
CA ALA A 224 -0.99 -24.97 6.82
C ALA A 224 -2.06 -24.69 7.90
N ILE A 225 -3.31 -24.47 7.52
CA ILE A 225 -4.43 -24.15 8.43
C ILE A 225 -5.32 -25.37 8.67
N LEU A 226 -5.77 -26.04 7.60
CA LEU A 226 -6.70 -27.13 7.65
C LEU A 226 -6.01 -28.49 7.84
N GLY A 227 -4.70 -28.55 7.60
CA GLY A 227 -3.89 -29.76 7.61
C GLY A 227 -3.66 -30.36 6.21
N GLU A 228 -2.55 -31.09 6.07
CA GLU A 228 -2.10 -31.67 4.80
C GLU A 228 -3.03 -32.79 4.26
N ARG A 229 -3.73 -33.50 5.15
CA ARG A 229 -4.62 -34.59 4.73
C ARG A 229 -5.88 -34.07 4.02
N PRO A 230 -6.62 -33.09 4.55
CA PRO A 230 -7.73 -32.45 3.82
C PRO A 230 -7.29 -31.85 2.48
N LEU A 231 -6.13 -31.20 2.43
CA LEU A 231 -5.60 -30.62 1.21
C LEU A 231 -5.37 -31.70 0.13
N ARG A 232 -4.68 -32.78 0.45
CA ARG A 232 -4.42 -33.87 -0.51
C ARG A 232 -5.71 -34.50 -1.02
N GLN A 233 -6.68 -34.76 -0.12
CA GLN A 233 -7.97 -35.30 -0.49
C GLN A 233 -8.74 -34.40 -1.45
N ALA A 234 -8.69 -33.07 -1.22
CA ALA A 234 -9.32 -32.11 -2.11
C ALA A 234 -8.62 -32.03 -3.48
N ILE A 235 -7.28 -32.10 -3.53
CA ILE A 235 -6.51 -32.16 -4.78
C ILE A 235 -6.90 -33.40 -5.59
N GLU A 236 -6.97 -34.58 -4.95
CA GLU A 236 -7.38 -35.83 -5.58
C GLU A 236 -8.83 -35.75 -6.10
N THR A 237 -9.77 -35.25 -5.27
CA THR A 237 -11.18 -35.09 -5.65
C THR A 237 -11.36 -34.17 -6.84
N CYS A 238 -10.60 -33.09 -6.91
CA CYS A 238 -10.61 -32.14 -8.03
C CYS A 238 -9.81 -32.63 -9.26
N GLY A 239 -9.01 -33.70 -9.15
CA GLY A 239 -8.13 -34.14 -10.20
C GLY A 239 -7.06 -33.11 -10.61
N LEU A 240 -6.54 -32.34 -9.65
CA LEU A 240 -5.64 -31.20 -9.89
C LEU A 240 -4.15 -31.55 -9.78
N GLY A 241 -3.76 -32.77 -9.41
CA GLY A 241 -2.37 -33.11 -9.11
C GLY A 241 -1.40 -32.76 -10.23
N GLU A 242 -1.65 -33.26 -11.46
CA GLU A 242 -0.76 -33.01 -12.61
C GLU A 242 -0.69 -31.54 -13.01
N GLU A 243 -1.83 -30.83 -12.93
CA GLU A 243 -1.88 -29.41 -13.28
C GLU A 243 -1.12 -28.54 -12.27
N LEU A 244 -1.29 -28.78 -10.97
CA LEU A 244 -0.53 -28.06 -9.94
C LEU A 244 0.98 -28.30 -10.06
N GLU A 245 1.40 -29.55 -10.34
CA GLU A 245 2.81 -29.85 -10.60
C GLU A 245 3.33 -29.16 -11.87
N ARG A 246 2.51 -29.08 -12.92
CA ARG A 246 2.88 -28.35 -14.15
C ARG A 246 3.10 -26.88 -13.87
N LEU A 247 2.17 -26.24 -13.15
CA LEU A 247 2.23 -24.82 -12.82
C LEU A 247 3.43 -24.51 -11.91
N GLU A 248 3.74 -25.38 -10.95
CA GLU A 248 4.87 -25.23 -10.04
C GLU A 248 6.22 -25.16 -10.74
N ARG A 249 6.38 -25.87 -11.88
CA ARG A 249 7.62 -25.88 -12.67
C ARG A 249 7.85 -24.62 -13.50
N LEU A 250 6.82 -23.77 -13.67
CA LEU A 250 6.95 -22.55 -14.46
C LEU A 250 7.83 -21.50 -13.78
N ASP A 251 8.63 -20.80 -14.58
CA ASP A 251 9.41 -19.63 -14.13
C ASP A 251 8.59 -18.33 -14.19
N LEU A 252 7.54 -18.31 -14.99
CA LEU A 252 6.57 -17.21 -15.05
C LEU A 252 5.19 -17.73 -14.65
N ILE A 253 4.55 -17.05 -13.73
CA ILE A 253 3.21 -17.39 -13.24
C ILE A 253 2.21 -17.35 -14.40
N ASP A 254 1.48 -18.43 -14.58
CA ASP A 254 0.27 -18.51 -15.40
C ASP A 254 -0.93 -18.16 -14.51
N TRP A 255 -1.17 -16.85 -14.32
CA TRP A 255 -2.21 -16.36 -13.42
C TRP A 255 -3.60 -16.94 -13.70
N PRO A 256 -4.09 -17.04 -14.97
CA PRO A 256 -5.37 -17.65 -15.25
C PRO A 256 -5.46 -19.11 -14.80
N ALA A 257 -4.47 -19.92 -15.12
CA ALA A 257 -4.48 -21.34 -14.78
C ALA A 257 -4.31 -21.56 -13.26
N VAL A 258 -3.44 -20.78 -12.60
CA VAL A 258 -3.29 -20.80 -11.14
C VAL A 258 -4.60 -20.40 -10.47
N ALA A 259 -5.23 -19.29 -10.88
CA ALA A 259 -6.48 -18.82 -10.26
C ALA A 259 -7.59 -19.87 -10.42
N GLN A 260 -7.76 -20.45 -11.62
CA GLN A 260 -8.75 -21.48 -11.86
C GLN A 260 -8.53 -22.72 -10.98
N SER A 261 -7.30 -23.19 -10.87
CA SER A 261 -6.95 -24.37 -10.07
C SER A 261 -7.16 -24.11 -8.58
N ARG A 262 -6.70 -22.96 -8.08
CA ARG A 262 -6.84 -22.59 -6.65
C ARG A 262 -8.28 -22.32 -6.25
N GLN A 263 -9.08 -21.65 -7.09
CA GLN A 263 -10.51 -21.44 -6.80
C GLN A 263 -11.28 -22.76 -6.71
N ARG A 264 -11.01 -23.71 -7.64
CA ARG A 264 -11.61 -25.06 -7.56
C ARG A 264 -11.19 -25.79 -6.28
N LEU A 265 -9.91 -25.72 -5.92
CA LEU A 265 -9.38 -26.34 -4.71
C LEU A 265 -9.99 -25.73 -3.44
N LEU A 266 -10.02 -24.39 -3.34
CA LEU A 266 -10.62 -23.67 -2.21
C LEU A 266 -12.11 -23.96 -2.09
N ARG A 267 -12.83 -24.08 -3.21
CA ARG A 267 -14.26 -24.44 -3.20
C ARG A 267 -14.46 -25.86 -2.63
N GLN A 268 -13.69 -26.84 -3.08
CA GLN A 268 -13.77 -28.22 -2.55
C GLN A 268 -13.44 -28.27 -1.05
N LEU A 269 -12.42 -27.53 -0.62
CA LEU A 269 -12.05 -27.45 0.79
C LEU A 269 -13.16 -26.82 1.64
N PHE A 270 -13.82 -25.79 1.14
CA PHE A 270 -14.95 -25.17 1.80
C PHE A 270 -16.15 -26.12 1.89
N ASP A 271 -16.46 -26.81 0.80
CA ASP A 271 -17.55 -27.80 0.78
C ASP A 271 -17.32 -28.92 1.81
N ASP A 272 -16.07 -29.38 1.97
CA ASP A 272 -15.70 -30.37 2.97
C ASP A 272 -15.74 -29.80 4.40
N PHE A 273 -15.28 -28.56 4.58
CA PHE A 273 -15.30 -27.85 5.85
C PHE A 273 -16.72 -27.61 6.35
N SER A 274 -17.65 -27.24 5.45
CA SER A 274 -19.05 -26.91 5.76
C SER A 274 -19.92 -28.10 6.11
N LYS A 275 -19.45 -29.36 5.90
CA LYS A 275 -20.17 -30.58 6.34
C LYS A 275 -20.28 -30.70 7.85
N GLY A 276 -19.57 -29.87 8.59
CA GLY A 276 -19.59 -29.79 10.04
C GLY A 276 -18.61 -30.71 10.74
N GLY A 277 -18.47 -30.49 12.06
CA GLY A 277 -17.53 -31.25 12.91
C GLY A 277 -16.06 -30.83 12.83
N ASN A 278 -15.72 -29.77 12.09
CA ASN A 278 -14.37 -29.24 12.06
C ASN A 278 -14.11 -28.39 13.33
N PRO A 279 -13.05 -28.66 14.11
CA PRO A 279 -12.74 -27.90 15.32
C PRO A 279 -12.44 -26.41 15.04
N LEU A 280 -12.08 -26.05 13.82
CA LEU A 280 -11.80 -24.67 13.40
C LEU A 280 -13.07 -23.87 13.05
N GLN A 281 -14.27 -24.50 13.10
CA GLN A 281 -15.53 -23.80 12.79
C GLN A 281 -15.73 -22.58 13.70
N VAL A 282 -15.46 -22.72 14.98
CA VAL A 282 -15.63 -21.62 15.97
C VAL A 282 -14.71 -20.44 15.64
N ASP A 283 -13.49 -20.72 15.20
CA ASP A 283 -12.53 -19.67 14.80
C ASP A 283 -12.99 -18.96 13.51
N PHE A 284 -13.48 -19.72 12.53
CA PHE A 284 -14.05 -19.15 11.31
C PHE A 284 -15.29 -18.29 11.59
N ASP A 285 -16.21 -18.78 12.43
CA ASP A 285 -17.42 -18.04 12.79
C ASP A 285 -17.08 -16.74 13.54
N SER A 286 -16.09 -16.80 14.44
CA SER A 286 -15.59 -15.62 15.15
C SER A 286 -14.93 -14.62 14.20
N PHE A 287 -14.12 -15.08 13.25
CA PHE A 287 -13.51 -14.24 12.22
C PHE A 287 -14.58 -13.53 11.40
N ARG A 288 -15.59 -14.25 10.94
CA ARG A 288 -16.71 -13.70 10.15
C ARG A 288 -17.51 -12.67 10.94
N ALA A 289 -17.84 -12.97 12.21
CA ALA A 289 -18.55 -12.05 13.09
C ALA A 289 -17.77 -10.76 13.34
N ASN A 290 -16.46 -10.86 13.59
CA ASN A 290 -15.58 -9.72 13.81
C ASN A 290 -15.37 -8.88 12.54
N GLY A 291 -15.40 -9.49 11.35
CA GLY A 291 -15.31 -8.81 10.05
C GLY A 291 -16.54 -7.94 9.74
N GLY A 292 -17.68 -8.25 10.37
CA GLY A 292 -18.90 -7.44 10.34
C GLY A 292 -19.37 -7.06 8.93
N GLU A 293 -19.98 -5.90 8.81
CA GLU A 293 -20.56 -5.38 7.57
C GLU A 293 -19.51 -5.27 6.44
N ALA A 294 -18.28 -4.87 6.75
CA ALA A 294 -17.25 -4.69 5.74
C ALA A 294 -16.89 -6.01 5.04
N LEU A 295 -16.70 -7.10 5.81
CA LEU A 295 -16.43 -8.42 5.27
C LEU A 295 -17.64 -8.97 4.50
N GLU A 296 -18.83 -8.84 5.06
CA GLU A 296 -20.07 -9.30 4.38
C GLU A 296 -20.26 -8.59 3.04
N ASN A 297 -20.08 -7.28 2.97
CA ASN A 297 -20.21 -6.54 1.74
C ASN A 297 -19.15 -6.91 0.70
N HIS A 298 -17.90 -7.16 1.13
CA HIS A 298 -16.87 -7.68 0.23
C HIS A 298 -17.27 -9.04 -0.35
N CYS A 299 -17.73 -9.97 0.48
CA CYS A 299 -18.15 -11.30 0.03
C CYS A 299 -19.38 -11.23 -0.89
N ARG A 300 -20.36 -10.37 -0.58
CA ARG A 300 -21.53 -10.12 -1.43
C ARG A 300 -21.13 -9.55 -2.80
N PHE A 301 -20.18 -8.60 -2.82
CA PHE A 301 -19.64 -8.07 -4.06
C PHE A 301 -19.03 -9.17 -4.93
N GLU A 302 -18.20 -10.04 -4.37
CA GLU A 302 -17.53 -11.11 -5.12
C GLU A 302 -18.55 -12.07 -5.76
N VAL A 303 -19.64 -12.40 -5.06
CA VAL A 303 -20.71 -13.23 -5.59
C VAL A 303 -21.49 -12.47 -6.68
N LEU A 304 -21.91 -11.23 -6.44
CA LEU A 304 -22.59 -10.40 -7.43
C LEU A 304 -21.74 -10.21 -8.70
N HIS A 305 -20.46 -9.90 -8.54
CA HIS A 305 -19.53 -9.67 -9.65
C HIS A 305 -19.33 -10.93 -10.51
N THR A 306 -19.45 -12.11 -9.89
CA THR A 306 -19.40 -13.39 -10.60
C THR A 306 -20.68 -13.67 -11.36
N HIS A 307 -21.84 -13.34 -10.81
CA HIS A 307 -23.16 -13.64 -11.37
C HIS A 307 -23.62 -12.60 -12.40
N LEU A 308 -23.30 -11.31 -12.19
CA LEU A 308 -23.73 -10.22 -13.05
C LEU A 308 -22.76 -10.03 -14.21
N ARG A 309 -23.05 -10.69 -15.34
CA ARG A 309 -22.27 -10.65 -16.56
C ARG A 309 -23.04 -9.97 -17.69
N ASN A 310 -22.33 -9.33 -18.63
CA ASN A 310 -22.92 -8.80 -19.83
C ASN A 310 -23.34 -9.93 -20.81
N ALA A 311 -24.00 -9.56 -21.92
CA ALA A 311 -24.47 -10.53 -22.92
C ALA A 311 -23.35 -11.37 -23.56
N GLN A 312 -22.08 -10.95 -23.46
CA GLN A 312 -20.89 -11.66 -23.91
C GLN A 312 -20.25 -12.52 -22.81
N GLY A 313 -20.84 -12.55 -21.61
CA GLY A 313 -20.35 -13.33 -20.47
C GLY A 313 -19.17 -12.68 -19.72
N HIS A 314 -18.84 -11.41 -20.00
CA HIS A 314 -17.81 -10.67 -19.27
C HIS A 314 -18.38 -10.05 -18.00
N THR A 315 -17.53 -9.95 -16.96
CA THR A 315 -17.84 -9.18 -15.75
C THR A 315 -18.08 -7.71 -16.08
N GLN A 316 -18.95 -7.05 -15.31
CA GLN A 316 -19.32 -5.65 -15.52
C GLN A 316 -18.85 -4.81 -14.33
N HIS A 317 -18.52 -3.55 -14.60
CA HIS A 317 -18.34 -2.56 -13.55
C HIS A 317 -19.65 -2.43 -12.75
N TRP A 318 -19.56 -2.31 -11.41
CA TRP A 318 -20.75 -2.30 -10.56
C TRP A 318 -21.73 -1.15 -10.88
N SER A 319 -21.24 -0.02 -11.43
CA SER A 319 -22.12 1.07 -11.89
C SER A 319 -23.02 0.68 -13.05
N ASP A 320 -22.66 -0.38 -13.80
CA ASP A 320 -23.44 -0.89 -14.93
C ASP A 320 -24.40 -2.02 -14.52
N TRP A 321 -24.35 -2.45 -13.27
CA TRP A 321 -25.29 -3.45 -12.75
C TRP A 321 -26.73 -2.92 -12.76
N PRO A 322 -27.74 -3.78 -12.71
CA PRO A 322 -29.11 -3.38 -12.42
C PRO A 322 -29.17 -2.49 -11.18
N SER A 323 -30.01 -1.44 -11.23
CA SER A 323 -30.03 -0.38 -10.19
C SER A 323 -30.19 -0.89 -8.77
N GLU A 324 -30.94 -2.01 -8.60
CA GLU A 324 -31.21 -2.67 -7.33
C GLU A 324 -29.97 -3.32 -6.70
N TYR A 325 -28.89 -3.58 -7.46
CA TYR A 325 -27.65 -4.18 -6.95
C TYR A 325 -26.51 -3.17 -6.77
N ARG A 326 -26.72 -1.90 -7.17
CA ARG A 326 -25.66 -0.88 -7.03
C ARG A 326 -25.47 -0.39 -5.61
N ASP A 327 -26.53 -0.41 -4.79
CA ASP A 327 -26.47 -0.03 -3.38
C ASP A 327 -26.28 -1.29 -2.52
N PRO A 328 -25.15 -1.44 -1.79
CA PRO A 328 -24.89 -2.58 -0.92
C PRO A 328 -25.95 -2.78 0.18
N ALA A 329 -26.64 -1.72 0.59
CA ALA A 329 -27.69 -1.74 1.61
C ALA A 329 -29.11 -2.03 1.04
N SER A 330 -29.24 -2.26 -0.28
CA SER A 330 -30.55 -2.47 -0.89
C SER A 330 -31.19 -3.80 -0.47
N PRO A 331 -32.52 -3.87 -0.37
CA PRO A 331 -33.22 -5.13 -0.09
C PRO A 331 -32.96 -6.23 -1.13
N ALA A 332 -32.62 -5.85 -2.38
CA ALA A 332 -32.30 -6.80 -3.44
C ALA A 332 -30.94 -7.48 -3.19
N VAL A 333 -29.94 -6.74 -2.74
CA VAL A 333 -28.65 -7.29 -2.33
C VAL A 333 -28.80 -8.23 -1.14
N ASP A 334 -29.62 -7.87 -0.14
CA ASP A 334 -29.91 -8.74 1.00
C ASP A 334 -30.64 -10.02 0.59
N ALA A 335 -31.58 -9.93 -0.35
CA ALA A 335 -32.29 -11.11 -0.85
C ALA A 335 -31.34 -12.03 -1.63
N PHE A 336 -30.54 -11.46 -2.53
CA PHE A 336 -29.52 -12.17 -3.29
C PHE A 336 -28.51 -12.86 -2.38
N ALA A 337 -27.98 -12.14 -1.37
CA ALA A 337 -27.02 -12.70 -0.42
C ALA A 337 -27.60 -13.89 0.40
N ARG A 338 -28.89 -13.87 0.71
CA ARG A 338 -29.58 -15.01 1.37
C ARG A 338 -29.73 -16.21 0.44
N GLU A 339 -30.07 -15.96 -0.82
CA GLU A 339 -30.17 -17.01 -1.85
C GLU A 339 -28.82 -17.67 -2.12
N HIS A 340 -27.73 -16.89 -2.10
CA HIS A 340 -26.37 -17.32 -2.34
C HIS A 340 -25.51 -17.39 -1.06
N ALA A 341 -26.11 -17.69 0.10
CA ALA A 341 -25.43 -17.64 1.39
C ALA A 341 -24.20 -18.56 1.49
N ASP A 342 -24.22 -19.67 0.77
CA ASP A 342 -23.10 -20.60 0.68
C ASP A 342 -21.90 -19.99 -0.07
N GLU A 343 -22.16 -19.28 -1.17
CA GLU A 343 -21.11 -18.59 -1.95
C GLU A 343 -20.53 -17.41 -1.17
N VAL A 344 -21.37 -16.64 -0.48
CA VAL A 344 -20.92 -15.56 0.43
C VAL A 344 -20.00 -16.13 1.53
N SER A 345 -20.40 -17.28 2.12
CA SER A 345 -19.59 -17.96 3.14
C SER A 345 -18.26 -18.49 2.58
N TYR A 346 -18.26 -18.98 1.34
CA TYR A 346 -17.04 -19.41 0.65
C TYR A 346 -16.03 -18.27 0.51
N HIS A 347 -16.46 -17.07 0.13
CA HIS A 347 -15.56 -15.92 0.05
C HIS A 347 -15.03 -15.51 1.43
N ALA A 348 -15.85 -15.53 2.47
CA ALA A 348 -15.40 -15.30 3.84
C ALA A 348 -14.37 -16.34 4.31
N PHE A 349 -14.56 -17.62 3.93
CA PHE A 349 -13.61 -18.70 4.22
C PHE A 349 -12.24 -18.46 3.58
N GLY A 350 -12.17 -18.00 2.33
CA GLY A 350 -10.92 -17.63 1.68
C GLY A 350 -10.21 -16.50 2.42
N GLN A 351 -10.93 -15.47 2.88
CA GLN A 351 -10.39 -14.36 3.66
C GLN A 351 -9.85 -14.83 5.01
N TRP A 352 -10.58 -15.73 5.69
CA TRP A 352 -10.13 -16.32 6.94
C TRP A 352 -8.85 -17.13 6.78
N LEU A 353 -8.73 -17.98 5.76
CA LEU A 353 -7.51 -18.73 5.49
C LEU A 353 -6.30 -17.81 5.27
N MET A 354 -6.51 -16.73 4.51
CA MET A 354 -5.43 -15.78 4.23
C MET A 354 -5.00 -15.02 5.49
N ALA A 355 -5.96 -14.55 6.30
CA ALA A 355 -5.67 -13.88 7.57
C ALA A 355 -4.87 -14.78 8.52
N ARG A 356 -5.27 -16.04 8.69
CA ARG A 356 -4.56 -17.01 9.53
C ARG A 356 -3.16 -17.33 8.98
N GLY A 357 -3.01 -17.37 7.66
CA GLY A 357 -1.71 -17.57 7.02
C GLY A 357 -0.73 -16.41 7.27
N LEU A 358 -1.20 -15.16 7.16
CA LEU A 358 -0.39 -13.98 7.47
C LEU A 358 -0.03 -13.89 8.95
N GLU A 359 -0.98 -14.19 9.84
CA GLU A 359 -0.75 -14.26 11.28
C GLU A 359 0.37 -15.27 11.61
N ARG A 360 0.33 -16.48 11.04
CA ARG A 360 1.36 -17.49 11.19
C ARG A 360 2.73 -17.01 10.71
N ALA A 361 2.79 -16.38 9.54
CA ALA A 361 4.04 -15.85 9.00
C ALA A 361 4.64 -14.76 9.92
N GLN A 362 3.81 -13.85 10.47
CA GLN A 362 4.28 -12.84 11.43
C GLN A 362 4.76 -13.47 12.75
N VAL A 363 4.03 -14.48 13.25
CA VAL A 363 4.45 -15.22 14.45
C VAL A 363 5.77 -15.97 14.19
N ALA A 364 5.94 -16.61 13.04
CA ALA A 364 7.17 -17.28 12.65
C ALA A 364 8.35 -16.29 12.57
N ALA A 365 8.14 -15.11 11.94
CA ALA A 365 9.15 -14.07 11.88
C ALA A 365 9.62 -13.62 13.26
N ARG A 366 8.68 -13.33 14.17
CA ARG A 366 8.99 -12.93 15.55
C ARG A 366 9.68 -14.05 16.33
N SER A 367 9.21 -15.28 16.18
CA SER A 367 9.79 -16.46 16.85
C SER A 367 11.19 -16.78 16.36
N ALA A 368 11.49 -16.50 15.09
CA ALA A 368 12.82 -16.63 14.51
C ALA A 368 13.77 -15.48 14.89
N GLY A 369 13.30 -14.46 15.63
CA GLY A 369 14.11 -13.36 16.16
C GLY A 369 14.05 -12.06 15.35
N MET A 370 13.21 -11.95 14.34
CA MET A 370 13.00 -10.68 13.66
C MET A 370 12.35 -9.67 14.61
N ARG A 371 12.99 -8.51 14.79
CA ARG A 371 12.52 -7.47 15.73
C ARG A 371 11.31 -6.67 15.20
N ILE A 372 11.12 -6.61 13.87
CA ILE A 372 9.97 -5.99 13.21
C ILE A 372 9.03 -7.08 12.65
N GLY A 373 9.58 -8.10 11.99
CA GLY A 373 8.81 -9.11 11.28
C GLY A 373 8.36 -8.62 9.91
N LEU A 374 7.11 -8.91 9.54
CA LEU A 374 6.54 -8.48 8.26
C LEU A 374 6.33 -6.96 8.22
N ILE A 375 6.59 -6.38 7.05
CA ILE A 375 6.16 -5.02 6.69
C ILE A 375 5.20 -5.18 5.51
N SER A 376 3.93 -4.82 5.74
CA SER A 376 2.91 -4.80 4.69
C SER A 376 3.13 -3.63 3.73
N ASP A 377 2.62 -3.74 2.51
CA ASP A 377 2.65 -2.65 1.53
C ASP A 377 1.21 -2.23 1.20
N LEU A 378 0.90 -0.96 1.47
CA LEU A 378 -0.41 -0.36 1.25
C LEU A 378 -0.44 0.37 -0.07
N ALA A 379 -1.19 -0.14 -1.05
CA ALA A 379 -1.41 0.52 -2.34
C ALA A 379 -2.10 1.88 -2.18
N VAL A 380 -1.75 2.84 -3.03
CA VAL A 380 -2.27 4.22 -2.96
C VAL A 380 -3.78 4.31 -3.16
N GLY A 381 -4.37 3.44 -3.97
CA GLY A 381 -5.79 3.42 -4.28
C GLY A 381 -6.32 2.00 -4.51
N ALA A 382 -7.61 1.91 -4.82
CA ALA A 382 -8.28 0.69 -5.25
C ALA A 382 -9.00 0.94 -6.57
N ASP A 383 -9.24 -0.12 -7.34
CA ASP A 383 -9.99 -0.04 -8.58
C ASP A 383 -11.42 0.51 -8.33
N GLY A 384 -11.85 1.48 -9.14
CA GLY A 384 -13.18 2.11 -9.03
C GLY A 384 -14.34 1.14 -9.28
N GLY A 385 -14.07 0.03 -9.96
CA GLY A 385 -15.02 -1.08 -10.17
C GLY A 385 -14.97 -2.14 -9.09
N GLY A 386 -14.09 -2.00 -8.07
CA GLY A 386 -13.83 -3.01 -7.06
C GLY A 386 -14.79 -2.98 -5.86
N SER A 387 -14.65 -3.99 -5.01
CA SER A 387 -15.51 -4.15 -3.83
C SER A 387 -15.40 -3.00 -2.83
N GLN A 388 -14.23 -2.37 -2.71
CA GLN A 388 -14.05 -1.20 -1.84
C GLN A 388 -14.87 -0.01 -2.35
N ALA A 389 -14.84 0.25 -3.65
CA ALA A 389 -15.61 1.35 -4.25
C ALA A 389 -17.12 1.10 -4.17
N TRP A 390 -17.57 -0.13 -4.44
CA TRP A 390 -18.98 -0.50 -4.33
C TRP A 390 -19.50 -0.40 -2.89
N SER A 391 -18.75 -0.89 -1.90
CA SER A 391 -19.19 -0.90 -0.50
C SER A 391 -19.03 0.43 0.23
N ARG A 392 -18.22 1.36 -0.32
CA ARG A 392 -17.87 2.65 0.31
C ARG A 392 -18.07 3.83 -0.63
N GLN A 393 -19.16 3.83 -1.40
CA GLN A 393 -19.46 4.84 -2.45
C GLN A 393 -19.39 6.29 -1.94
N ALA A 394 -19.84 6.54 -0.71
CA ALA A 394 -19.79 7.87 -0.10
C ALA A 394 -18.36 8.34 0.25
N GLU A 395 -17.42 7.40 0.36
CA GLU A 395 -16.06 7.67 0.84
C GLU A 395 -15.00 7.54 -0.28
N LEU A 396 -15.37 7.08 -1.49
CA LEU A 396 -14.48 6.98 -2.65
C LEU A 396 -14.97 7.82 -3.83
N LEU A 397 -14.04 8.30 -4.65
CA LEU A 397 -14.29 9.09 -5.86
C LEU A 397 -14.16 8.17 -7.09
N ALA A 398 -15.17 7.32 -7.33
CA ALA A 398 -15.13 6.31 -8.39
C ALA A 398 -15.09 6.91 -9.83
N SER A 399 -15.49 8.17 -10.01
CA SER A 399 -15.45 8.89 -11.30
C SER A 399 -14.09 9.56 -11.61
N LEU A 400 -13.16 9.53 -10.64
CA LEU A 400 -11.81 10.08 -10.78
C LEU A 400 -10.78 8.95 -10.65
N SER A 401 -9.74 9.04 -11.46
CA SER A 401 -8.57 8.18 -11.38
C SER A 401 -7.41 8.92 -10.75
N VAL A 402 -6.63 8.22 -9.93
CA VAL A 402 -5.35 8.72 -9.39
C VAL A 402 -4.25 8.54 -10.42
N GLY A 403 -3.31 9.46 -10.44
CA GLY A 403 -2.15 9.40 -11.32
C GLY A 403 -1.03 10.31 -10.84
N ALA A 404 -0.16 10.68 -11.76
CA ALA A 404 0.90 11.66 -11.55
C ALA A 404 0.94 12.64 -12.74
N PRO A 405 1.24 13.94 -12.49
CA PRO A 405 1.47 14.89 -13.56
C PRO A 405 2.73 14.52 -14.36
N PRO A 406 2.93 15.13 -15.54
CA PRO A 406 4.20 15.00 -16.27
C PRO A 406 5.40 15.31 -15.40
N ASP A 407 6.40 14.42 -15.41
CA ASP A 407 7.63 14.54 -14.67
C ASP A 407 8.87 14.24 -15.54
N ILE A 408 10.06 14.24 -14.92
CA ILE A 408 11.34 13.99 -15.62
C ILE A 408 11.38 12.55 -16.17
N MET A 409 10.80 11.60 -15.45
CA MET A 409 10.80 10.18 -15.81
C MET A 409 9.70 9.85 -16.82
N ASN A 410 8.54 10.50 -16.71
CA ASN A 410 7.39 10.33 -17.59
C ASN A 410 6.81 11.68 -18.03
N ARG A 411 7.22 12.12 -19.23
CA ARG A 411 6.82 13.42 -19.80
C ARG A 411 5.34 13.50 -20.20
N ASP A 412 4.66 12.38 -20.27
CA ASP A 412 3.22 12.32 -20.59
C ASP A 412 2.32 12.26 -19.34
N GLY A 413 2.93 12.15 -18.15
CA GLY A 413 2.20 11.88 -16.93
C GLY A 413 1.73 10.43 -16.83
N GLN A 414 1.04 10.09 -15.76
CA GLN A 414 0.57 8.73 -15.51
C GLN A 414 -0.88 8.74 -15.04
N ASN A 415 -1.66 7.78 -15.52
CA ASN A 415 -2.99 7.45 -15.00
C ASN A 415 -2.94 5.99 -14.52
N TRP A 416 -3.14 5.77 -13.23
CA TRP A 416 -2.99 4.44 -12.62
C TRP A 416 -4.26 3.61 -12.63
N GLY A 417 -5.40 4.18 -13.05
CA GLY A 417 -6.68 3.48 -13.14
C GLY A 417 -7.31 3.12 -11.79
N ILE A 418 -6.90 3.76 -10.72
CA ILE A 418 -7.36 3.52 -9.35
C ILE A 418 -8.04 4.76 -8.78
N SER A 419 -8.99 4.55 -7.86
CA SER A 419 -9.78 5.62 -7.23
C SER A 419 -9.15 6.12 -5.94
N ALA A 420 -9.35 7.42 -5.64
CA ALA A 420 -8.98 8.05 -4.38
C ALA A 420 -10.15 8.00 -3.37
N PHE A 421 -9.83 8.24 -2.09
CA PHE A 421 -10.84 8.62 -1.11
C PHE A 421 -11.45 9.99 -1.45
N SER A 422 -12.69 10.19 -1.02
CA SER A 422 -13.32 11.50 -0.98
C SER A 422 -12.93 12.24 0.30
N PRO A 423 -12.26 13.41 0.23
CA PRO A 423 -11.91 14.17 1.43
C PRO A 423 -13.11 14.46 2.33
N TRP A 424 -14.24 14.86 1.72
CA TRP A 424 -15.49 15.12 2.46
C TRP A 424 -16.15 13.84 2.96
N GLY A 425 -16.14 12.79 2.14
CA GLY A 425 -16.69 11.48 2.51
C GLY A 425 -15.98 10.91 3.74
N LEU A 426 -14.65 11.04 3.81
CA LEU A 426 -13.87 10.65 4.99
C LEU A 426 -14.30 11.42 6.24
N GLN A 427 -14.37 12.76 6.17
CA GLN A 427 -14.76 13.59 7.30
C GLN A 427 -16.20 13.34 7.77
N GLN A 428 -17.14 13.25 6.83
CA GLN A 428 -18.57 13.01 7.12
C GLN A 428 -18.83 11.64 7.77
N ASN A 429 -18.00 10.64 7.45
CA ASN A 429 -18.10 9.28 8.00
C ASN A 429 -17.06 9.01 9.11
N GLY A 430 -16.49 10.06 9.72
CA GLY A 430 -15.53 9.93 10.82
C GLY A 430 -14.29 9.14 10.47
N PHE A 431 -13.81 9.24 9.22
CA PHE A 431 -12.64 8.54 8.68
C PHE A 431 -12.72 7.01 8.78
N ARG A 432 -13.92 6.44 8.88
CA ARG A 432 -14.13 5.01 9.12
C ARG A 432 -13.39 4.14 8.10
N ALA A 433 -13.55 4.42 6.79
CA ALA A 433 -12.90 3.63 5.75
C ALA A 433 -11.37 3.72 5.82
N TYR A 434 -10.82 4.87 6.18
CA TYR A 434 -9.37 5.06 6.35
C TYR A 434 -8.84 4.29 7.57
N ILE A 435 -9.51 4.40 8.72
CA ILE A 435 -9.13 3.68 9.95
C ILE A 435 -9.20 2.17 9.74
N GLU A 436 -10.28 1.66 9.16
CA GLU A 436 -10.43 0.22 8.85
C GLU A 436 -9.32 -0.27 7.91
N MET A 437 -8.96 0.52 6.90
CA MET A 437 -7.87 0.19 5.98
C MET A 437 -6.52 0.12 6.71
N LEU A 438 -6.20 1.08 7.57
CA LEU A 438 -4.97 1.04 8.37
C LEU A 438 -4.92 -0.21 9.26
N ARG A 439 -6.01 -0.51 9.98
CA ARG A 439 -6.12 -1.69 10.84
C ARG A 439 -5.95 -2.99 10.07
N ALA A 440 -6.58 -3.13 8.92
CA ALA A 440 -6.46 -4.32 8.09
C ALA A 440 -5.00 -4.59 7.67
N ASN A 441 -4.26 -3.53 7.32
CA ASN A 441 -2.88 -3.64 6.86
C ASN A 441 -1.86 -3.80 8.00
N LEU A 442 -2.20 -3.37 9.21
CA LEU A 442 -1.37 -3.50 10.39
C LEU A 442 -1.64 -4.76 11.22
N ALA A 443 -2.76 -5.44 11.00
CA ALA A 443 -3.22 -6.57 11.82
C ALA A 443 -2.22 -7.73 11.92
N HIS A 444 -1.44 -7.96 10.85
CA HIS A 444 -0.54 -9.10 10.73
C HIS A 444 0.90 -8.68 10.38
N ALA A 445 1.30 -7.45 10.74
CA ALA A 445 2.61 -6.91 10.41
C ALA A 445 3.19 -6.06 11.55
N GLY A 446 4.51 -5.97 11.63
CA GLY A 446 5.21 -5.07 12.55
C GLY A 446 5.60 -3.74 11.90
N GLY A 447 5.21 -3.53 10.65
CA GLY A 447 5.37 -2.28 9.94
C GLY A 447 4.49 -2.20 8.70
N MET A 448 4.38 -1.00 8.12
CA MET A 448 3.63 -0.76 6.90
C MET A 448 4.37 0.27 6.03
N ARG A 449 4.54 -0.06 4.75
CA ARG A 449 4.92 0.90 3.71
C ARG A 449 3.64 1.51 3.13
N ILE A 450 3.59 2.81 3.03
CA ILE A 450 2.52 3.54 2.35
C ILE A 450 3.04 3.92 0.97
N ASP A 451 2.45 3.34 -0.05
CA ASP A 451 2.72 3.68 -1.43
C ASP A 451 2.24 5.10 -1.71
N HIS A 452 3.10 5.92 -2.35
CA HIS A 452 2.85 7.32 -2.64
C HIS A 452 2.31 8.09 -1.41
N VAL A 453 3.11 8.18 -0.34
CA VAL A 453 2.70 8.80 0.95
C VAL A 453 2.23 10.26 0.81
N LEU A 454 2.59 10.92 -0.29
CA LEU A 454 2.08 12.25 -0.65
C LEU A 454 0.55 12.27 -0.74
N GLY A 455 -0.06 11.12 -1.03
CA GLY A 455 -1.51 10.92 -1.08
C GLY A 455 -2.23 11.22 0.22
N LEU A 456 -1.53 11.25 1.37
CA LEU A 456 -2.11 11.74 2.63
C LEU A 456 -2.37 13.25 2.59
N LYS A 457 -1.62 14.00 1.78
CA LYS A 457 -1.74 15.46 1.67
C LYS A 457 -2.48 15.88 0.40
N ARG A 458 -2.13 15.31 -0.75
CA ARG A 458 -2.75 15.61 -2.04
C ARG A 458 -2.52 14.46 -3.02
N LEU A 459 -3.45 14.25 -3.93
CA LEU A 459 -3.32 13.34 -5.06
C LEU A 459 -3.58 14.08 -6.38
N TRP A 460 -2.83 13.71 -7.41
CA TRP A 460 -3.15 14.09 -8.78
C TRP A 460 -4.34 13.26 -9.23
N VAL A 461 -5.47 13.92 -9.50
CA VAL A 461 -6.69 13.26 -9.94
C VAL A 461 -7.02 13.66 -11.37
N VAL A 462 -7.47 12.68 -12.14
CA VAL A 462 -7.80 12.81 -13.56
C VAL A 462 -9.19 12.26 -13.78
N PRO A 463 -10.07 12.88 -14.58
CA PRO A 463 -11.33 12.23 -14.95
C PRO A 463 -11.09 10.84 -15.54
N ALA A 464 -11.94 9.88 -15.20
CA ALA A 464 -11.76 8.49 -15.64
C ALA A 464 -11.66 8.41 -17.17
N GLY A 465 -10.59 7.78 -17.66
CA GLY A 465 -10.30 7.63 -19.09
C GLY A 465 -9.73 8.87 -19.80
N ALA A 466 -9.50 9.98 -19.09
CA ALA A 466 -8.89 11.18 -19.68
C ALA A 466 -7.35 11.08 -19.73
N ASP A 467 -6.74 11.96 -20.55
CA ASP A 467 -5.27 12.11 -20.61
C ASP A 467 -4.73 12.53 -19.24
N PRO A 468 -3.63 11.93 -18.75
CA PRO A 468 -3.01 12.31 -17.47
C PRO A 468 -2.69 13.80 -17.30
N LYS A 469 -2.43 14.52 -18.40
CA LYS A 469 -2.20 15.97 -18.41
C LYS A 469 -3.44 16.78 -18.03
N ARG A 470 -4.62 16.18 -18.11
CA ARG A 470 -5.91 16.81 -17.75
C ARG A 470 -6.28 16.56 -16.30
N GLY A 471 -5.31 16.59 -15.42
CA GLY A 471 -5.49 16.38 -13.99
C GLY A 471 -5.33 17.67 -13.19
N VAL A 472 -5.62 17.54 -11.90
CA VAL A 472 -5.43 18.58 -10.88
C VAL A 472 -5.11 17.93 -9.53
N TYR A 473 -4.37 18.61 -8.68
CA TYR A 473 -4.18 18.14 -7.31
C TYR A 473 -5.43 18.37 -6.46
N LEU A 474 -5.95 17.30 -5.86
CA LEU A 474 -6.99 17.32 -4.83
C LEU A 474 -6.34 17.19 -3.45
N ASN A 475 -6.61 18.13 -2.56
CA ASN A 475 -6.08 18.15 -1.21
C ASN A 475 -6.93 17.32 -0.25
N PHE A 476 -6.28 16.73 0.74
CA PHE A 476 -6.88 15.87 1.77
C PHE A 476 -6.77 16.52 3.16
N PRO A 477 -7.58 16.10 4.15
CA PRO A 477 -7.47 16.52 5.55
C PRO A 477 -6.23 15.91 6.20
N PHE A 478 -5.07 16.40 5.78
CA PHE A 478 -3.75 15.84 6.05
C PHE A 478 -3.45 15.65 7.54
N ASP A 479 -3.76 16.66 8.34
CA ASP A 479 -3.45 16.61 9.78
C ASP A 479 -4.27 15.53 10.49
N ASP A 480 -5.56 15.38 10.13
CA ASP A 480 -6.42 14.33 10.68
C ASP A 480 -5.95 12.94 10.25
N MET A 481 -5.67 12.76 8.95
CA MET A 481 -5.17 11.49 8.42
C MET A 481 -3.83 11.11 9.06
N LEU A 482 -2.94 12.07 9.26
CA LEU A 482 -1.63 11.84 9.87
C LEU A 482 -1.75 11.47 11.36
N ARG A 483 -2.63 12.13 12.13
CA ARG A 483 -2.92 11.76 13.51
C ARG A 483 -3.51 10.37 13.63
N LEU A 484 -4.47 10.03 12.79
CA LEU A 484 -5.07 8.69 12.76
C LEU A 484 -4.04 7.61 12.39
N LEU A 485 -3.15 7.89 11.43
CA LEU A 485 -2.04 7.00 11.10
C LEU A 485 -1.11 6.78 12.30
N CYS A 486 -0.71 7.85 13.00
CA CYS A 486 0.12 7.74 14.20
C CYS A 486 -0.58 6.94 15.30
N LEU A 487 -1.89 7.15 15.49
CA LEU A 487 -2.65 6.43 16.50
C LEU A 487 -2.75 4.94 16.19
N GLU A 488 -3.09 4.58 14.96
CA GLU A 488 -3.19 3.15 14.58
C GLU A 488 -1.80 2.48 14.56
N ALA A 489 -0.75 3.16 14.10
CA ALA A 489 0.62 2.65 14.20
C ALA A 489 1.06 2.39 15.65
N TRP A 490 0.73 3.31 16.55
CA TRP A 490 1.00 3.16 17.99
C TRP A 490 0.23 1.98 18.60
N ARG A 491 -1.05 1.83 18.28
CA ARG A 491 -1.89 0.71 18.76
C ARG A 491 -1.33 -0.65 18.33
N HIS A 492 -0.80 -0.74 17.12
CA HIS A 492 -0.22 -1.97 16.55
C HIS A 492 1.29 -2.13 16.81
N GLN A 493 1.93 -1.14 17.48
CA GLN A 493 3.39 -1.12 17.70
C GLN A 493 4.16 -1.34 16.39
N ALA A 494 3.76 -0.64 15.33
CA ALA A 494 4.26 -0.80 13.97
C ALA A 494 5.09 0.40 13.50
N VAL A 495 6.16 0.15 12.75
CA VAL A 495 6.94 1.18 12.05
C VAL A 495 6.23 1.59 10.76
N ILE A 496 6.28 2.87 10.41
CA ILE A 496 5.68 3.39 9.18
C ILE A 496 6.77 3.88 8.23
N LEU A 497 6.71 3.39 6.99
CA LEU A 497 7.54 3.79 5.88
C LEU A 497 6.67 4.54 4.87
N GLY A 498 7.09 5.70 4.42
CA GLY A 498 6.38 6.47 3.40
C GLY A 498 7.20 6.50 2.11
N GLU A 499 6.64 6.00 1.02
CA GLU A 499 7.26 6.19 -0.29
C GLU A 499 7.07 7.67 -0.69
N ASP A 500 8.18 8.42 -0.67
CA ASP A 500 8.26 9.86 -0.92
C ASP A 500 9.15 10.16 -2.14
N LEU A 501 9.01 9.33 -3.19
CA LEU A 501 9.70 9.54 -4.47
C LEU A 501 8.90 10.51 -5.37
N GLY A 502 9.57 11.14 -6.33
CA GLY A 502 8.96 12.09 -7.25
C GLY A 502 8.97 13.55 -6.77
N THR A 503 7.98 14.35 -7.19
CA THR A 503 7.89 15.79 -6.89
C THR A 503 7.24 16.01 -5.52
N ILE A 504 8.07 16.30 -4.52
CA ILE A 504 7.68 16.41 -3.12
C ILE A 504 7.35 17.87 -2.77
N PRO A 505 6.19 18.17 -2.17
CA PRO A 505 5.88 19.49 -1.64
C PRO A 505 6.92 19.95 -0.60
N HIS A 506 7.30 21.21 -0.67
CA HIS A 506 8.24 21.78 0.30
C HIS A 506 7.79 21.56 1.75
N GLY A 507 8.70 21.13 2.63
CA GLY A 507 8.46 20.89 4.05
C GLY A 507 7.70 19.60 4.38
N LEU A 508 7.18 18.84 3.40
CA LEU A 508 6.45 17.61 3.69
C LEU A 508 7.32 16.55 4.36
N ARG A 509 8.55 16.37 3.88
CA ARG A 509 9.51 15.42 4.49
C ARG A 509 9.78 15.71 5.96
N ASP A 510 9.89 17.00 6.32
CA ASP A 510 10.13 17.40 7.70
C ASP A 510 8.94 17.07 8.60
N VAL A 511 7.71 17.26 8.10
CA VAL A 511 6.48 16.89 8.82
C VAL A 511 6.40 15.37 9.00
N LEU A 512 6.65 14.58 7.96
CA LEU A 512 6.64 13.11 8.04
C LEU A 512 7.72 12.62 9.03
N ALA A 513 8.93 13.16 8.95
CA ALA A 513 10.03 12.82 9.84
C ALA A 513 9.71 13.16 11.31
N ALA A 514 9.11 14.34 11.57
CA ALA A 514 8.66 14.74 12.92
C ALA A 514 7.59 13.78 13.49
N ARG A 515 6.80 13.13 12.62
CA ARG A 515 5.82 12.11 13.00
C ARG A 515 6.40 10.69 13.04
N GLY A 516 7.72 10.52 12.89
CA GLY A 516 8.38 9.20 12.93
C GLY A 516 8.16 8.34 11.71
N ILE A 517 7.69 8.91 10.60
CA ILE A 517 7.49 8.22 9.32
C ILE A 517 8.79 8.32 8.51
N LEU A 518 9.34 7.18 8.12
CA LEU A 518 10.59 7.12 7.36
C LEU A 518 10.33 7.30 5.87
N GLY A 519 10.83 8.38 5.28
CA GLY A 519 10.88 8.55 3.82
C GLY A 519 11.90 7.59 3.19
N MET A 520 11.78 7.32 1.89
CA MET A 520 12.65 6.37 1.18
C MET A 520 13.83 7.08 0.51
N ARG A 521 15.02 6.45 0.58
CA ARG A 521 16.21 6.83 -0.18
C ARG A 521 16.68 5.62 -0.97
N VAL A 522 16.60 5.75 -2.28
CA VAL A 522 16.96 4.70 -3.23
C VAL A 522 18.34 4.99 -3.80
N LEU A 523 19.30 4.09 -3.66
CA LEU A 523 20.68 4.29 -4.03
C LEU A 523 20.85 4.90 -5.43
N LEU A 524 20.13 4.39 -6.41
CA LEU A 524 20.23 4.86 -7.80
C LEU A 524 19.73 6.29 -8.00
N PHE A 525 18.96 6.85 -7.07
CA PHE A 525 18.45 8.23 -7.12
C PHE A 525 19.25 9.21 -6.25
N GLU A 526 20.05 8.70 -5.31
CA GLU A 526 20.84 9.56 -4.41
C GLU A 526 22.12 10.05 -5.11
N GLN A 527 21.93 10.76 -6.24
CA GLN A 527 23.01 11.30 -7.05
C GLN A 527 22.56 12.59 -7.76
N HIS A 528 23.54 13.39 -8.16
CA HIS A 528 23.34 14.53 -9.05
C HIS A 528 24.40 14.51 -10.14
N ASP A 529 23.97 14.43 -11.40
CA ASP A 529 24.80 14.41 -12.59
C ASP A 529 25.96 13.36 -12.55
N GLY A 530 25.66 12.17 -12.01
CA GLY A 530 26.61 11.07 -11.85
C GLY A 530 27.51 11.18 -10.61
N HIS A 531 27.27 12.13 -9.72
CA HIS A 531 27.95 12.24 -8.43
C HIS A 531 27.06 11.67 -7.33
N PHE A 532 27.34 10.46 -6.91
CA PHE A 532 26.58 9.77 -5.87
C PHE A 532 26.91 10.32 -4.47
N GLN A 533 25.88 10.44 -3.64
CA GLN A 533 26.03 10.84 -2.23
C GLN A 533 26.82 9.76 -1.47
N THR A 534 27.67 10.21 -0.54
CA THR A 534 28.34 9.28 0.39
C THR A 534 27.34 8.74 1.43
N PRO A 535 27.59 7.59 2.09
CA PRO A 535 26.68 7.06 3.11
C PRO A 535 26.33 8.10 4.20
N ALA A 536 27.29 8.90 4.63
CA ALA A 536 27.09 9.91 5.68
C ALA A 536 26.14 11.06 5.29
N GLN A 537 25.84 11.24 4.01
CA GLN A 537 24.94 12.26 3.50
C GLN A 537 23.47 11.81 3.51
N TYR A 538 23.21 10.51 3.72
CA TYR A 538 21.85 10.02 3.83
C TYR A 538 21.17 10.55 5.12
N PRO A 539 19.88 10.89 5.07
CA PRO A 539 19.17 11.36 6.27
C PRO A 539 19.05 10.27 7.32
N ALA A 540 19.24 10.62 8.59
CA ALA A 540 19.06 9.70 9.72
C ALA A 540 17.59 9.32 9.99
N GLN A 541 16.64 9.96 9.33
CA GLN A 541 15.20 9.70 9.48
C GLN A 541 14.60 9.20 8.15
N ALA A 542 15.30 8.27 7.51
CA ALA A 542 14.86 7.65 6.27
C ALA A 542 15.14 6.14 6.26
N LEU A 543 14.39 5.43 5.44
CA LEU A 543 14.72 4.09 4.98
C LEU A 543 15.73 4.22 3.84
N ALA A 544 16.80 3.43 3.83
CA ALA A 544 17.68 3.28 2.67
C ALA A 544 17.43 1.93 1.98
N THR A 545 17.44 1.92 0.65
CA THR A 545 17.28 0.73 -0.17
C THR A 545 18.14 0.82 -1.44
N SER A 546 18.50 -0.32 -2.01
CA SER A 546 19.25 -0.36 -3.26
C SER A 546 18.37 -0.02 -4.46
N THR A 547 17.23 -0.68 -4.58
CA THR A 547 16.27 -0.51 -5.67
C THR A 547 14.83 -0.68 -5.15
N THR A 548 13.86 -0.60 -6.03
CA THR A 548 12.43 -0.94 -5.78
C THR A 548 11.92 -1.87 -6.88
N HIS A 549 10.71 -2.37 -6.74
CA HIS A 549 10.08 -3.22 -7.76
C HIS A 549 9.83 -2.50 -9.11
N ASP A 550 9.79 -1.16 -9.13
CA ASP A 550 9.50 -0.34 -10.31
C ASP A 550 10.73 0.10 -11.11
N ILE A 551 11.91 -0.20 -10.60
CA ILE A 551 13.17 0.15 -11.24
C ILE A 551 14.04 -1.09 -11.47
N PRO A 552 15.07 -1.01 -12.34
CA PRO A 552 15.97 -2.14 -12.57
C PRO A 552 16.61 -2.63 -11.28
N THR A 553 16.85 -3.95 -11.19
CA THR A 553 17.74 -4.51 -10.18
C THR A 553 19.14 -3.91 -10.33
N LEU A 554 19.96 -3.95 -9.29
CA LEU A 554 21.34 -3.48 -9.37
C LEU A 554 22.13 -4.17 -10.48
N THR A 555 21.97 -5.49 -10.63
CA THR A 555 22.60 -6.27 -11.71
C THR A 555 22.11 -5.82 -13.09
N GLY A 556 20.79 -5.71 -13.26
CA GLY A 556 20.19 -5.29 -14.53
C GLY A 556 20.60 -3.87 -14.90
N TRP A 557 20.59 -2.94 -13.95
CA TRP A 557 21.04 -1.57 -14.14
C TRP A 557 22.53 -1.49 -14.49
N TRP A 558 23.38 -2.24 -13.79
CA TRP A 558 24.83 -2.27 -14.04
C TRP A 558 25.18 -2.77 -15.43
N ARG A 559 24.42 -3.77 -15.93
CA ARG A 559 24.58 -4.34 -17.25
C ARG A 559 23.86 -3.60 -18.37
N GLY A 560 22.97 -2.64 -18.03
CA GLY A 560 22.13 -1.93 -19.00
C GLY A 560 20.96 -2.73 -19.56
N HIS A 561 20.59 -3.83 -18.89
CA HIS A 561 19.50 -4.72 -19.31
C HIS A 561 18.14 -4.00 -19.38
N ASP A 562 17.91 -3.03 -18.51
CA ASP A 562 16.74 -2.15 -18.55
C ASP A 562 16.68 -1.25 -19.81
N ILE A 563 17.82 -0.86 -20.35
CA ILE A 563 17.88 -0.09 -21.61
C ILE A 563 17.37 -0.95 -22.76
N ASP A 564 17.81 -2.22 -22.83
CA ASP A 564 17.35 -3.16 -23.84
C ASP A 564 15.85 -3.44 -23.72
N TRP A 565 15.34 -3.61 -22.48
CA TRP A 565 13.91 -3.76 -22.27
C TRP A 565 13.12 -2.52 -22.69
N ARG A 566 13.52 -1.32 -22.30
CA ARG A 566 12.82 -0.07 -22.65
C ARG A 566 12.74 0.14 -24.16
N ILE A 567 13.78 -0.23 -24.88
CA ILE A 567 13.79 -0.21 -26.35
C ILE A 567 12.85 -1.28 -26.90
N LYS A 568 12.95 -2.52 -26.39
CA LYS A 568 12.14 -3.65 -26.85
C LYS A 568 10.64 -3.40 -26.69
N VAL A 569 10.22 -2.72 -25.61
CA VAL A 569 8.81 -2.40 -25.36
C VAL A 569 8.37 -1.06 -25.96
N GLY A 570 9.26 -0.34 -26.63
CA GLY A 570 8.96 0.91 -27.34
C GLY A 570 8.88 2.17 -26.45
N GLN A 571 9.30 2.09 -25.18
CA GLN A 571 9.41 3.28 -24.32
C GLN A 571 10.55 4.21 -24.74
N VAL A 572 11.58 3.68 -25.38
CA VAL A 572 12.71 4.42 -25.92
C VAL A 572 12.88 4.01 -27.38
N PRO A 573 12.99 4.97 -28.32
CA PRO A 573 13.32 4.68 -29.72
C PRO A 573 14.68 4.00 -29.86
N GLU A 574 14.82 3.07 -30.81
CA GLU A 574 16.10 2.44 -31.11
C GLU A 574 17.19 3.45 -31.48
N SER A 575 16.81 4.57 -32.12
CA SER A 575 17.72 5.69 -32.44
C SER A 575 18.43 6.30 -31.23
N ASP A 576 17.83 6.16 -30.04
CA ASP A 576 18.32 6.79 -28.81
C ASP A 576 19.19 5.82 -27.97
N ARG A 577 19.34 4.56 -28.40
CA ARG A 577 20.12 3.52 -27.72
C ARG A 577 21.50 4.02 -27.29
N ASP A 578 22.26 4.60 -28.21
CA ASP A 578 23.61 5.10 -27.91
C ASP A 578 23.61 6.26 -26.90
N ALA A 579 22.58 7.10 -26.93
CA ALA A 579 22.42 8.17 -25.95
C ALA A 579 22.13 7.63 -24.55
N GLN A 580 21.24 6.63 -24.44
CA GLN A 580 20.94 5.96 -23.18
C GLN A 580 22.20 5.25 -22.61
N TRP A 581 22.96 4.57 -23.46
CA TRP A 581 24.20 3.92 -23.03
C TRP A 581 25.26 4.92 -22.56
N ARG A 582 25.46 6.04 -23.26
CA ARG A 582 26.41 7.08 -22.80
C ARG A 582 25.98 7.67 -21.44
N ALA A 583 24.70 7.90 -21.22
CA ALA A 583 24.20 8.35 -19.93
C ALA A 583 24.46 7.31 -18.83
N ARG A 584 24.14 6.03 -19.09
CA ARG A 584 24.40 4.92 -18.17
C ARG A 584 25.88 4.76 -17.83
N GLU A 585 26.79 4.89 -18.83
CA GLU A 585 28.22 4.79 -18.59
C GLU A 585 28.72 5.89 -17.64
N LYS A 586 28.21 7.11 -17.79
CA LYS A 586 28.53 8.22 -16.88
C LYS A 586 28.06 7.92 -15.45
N GLU A 587 26.81 7.50 -15.29
CA GLU A 587 26.24 7.14 -13.98
C GLU A 587 26.96 5.94 -13.37
N ARG A 588 27.24 4.89 -14.17
CA ARG A 588 27.95 3.68 -13.72
C ARG A 588 29.38 4.00 -13.27
N ALA A 589 30.08 4.88 -13.98
CA ALA A 589 31.41 5.35 -13.59
C ALA A 589 31.36 6.15 -12.27
N GLY A 590 30.33 6.96 -12.08
CA GLY A 590 30.09 7.69 -10.83
C GLY A 590 29.82 6.78 -9.65
N LEU A 591 28.92 5.81 -9.81
CA LEU A 591 28.63 4.82 -8.77
C LEU A 591 29.87 3.98 -8.47
N ASN A 592 30.60 3.52 -9.52
CA ASN A 592 31.85 2.77 -9.34
C ASN A 592 32.85 3.55 -8.48
N ARG A 593 33.04 4.83 -8.74
CA ARG A 593 33.93 5.70 -7.95
C ARG A 593 33.50 5.76 -6.50
N ALA A 594 32.22 6.05 -6.23
CA ALA A 594 31.68 6.13 -4.87
C ALA A 594 31.86 4.81 -4.10
N LEU A 595 31.58 3.67 -4.74
CA LEU A 595 31.73 2.34 -4.14
C LEU A 595 33.20 1.97 -3.89
N CYS A 596 34.11 2.28 -4.82
CA CYS A 596 35.54 2.01 -4.71
C CYS A 596 36.19 2.88 -3.65
N GLU A 597 35.95 4.19 -3.65
CA GLU A 597 36.44 5.12 -2.62
C GLU A 597 36.03 4.67 -1.22
N TYR A 598 34.79 4.25 -1.07
CA TYR A 598 34.26 3.77 0.19
C TYR A 598 34.89 2.42 0.64
N SER A 599 35.10 1.49 -0.29
CA SER A 599 35.68 0.16 -0.02
C SER A 599 37.21 0.11 -0.06
N GLY A 600 37.87 1.23 -0.35
CA GLY A 600 39.34 1.31 -0.49
C GLY A 600 39.87 0.59 -1.75
N LYS A 601 39.00 0.35 -2.76
CA LYS A 601 39.39 -0.22 -4.05
C LYS A 601 39.83 0.89 -5.02
N ASN A 602 40.53 0.51 -6.09
CA ASN A 602 40.94 1.48 -7.12
C ASN A 602 39.72 1.93 -7.98
N PRO A 603 39.30 3.21 -7.94
CA PRO A 603 38.14 3.70 -8.67
C PRO A 603 38.33 3.71 -10.21
N ASP A 604 39.55 3.62 -10.72
CA ASP A 604 39.86 3.57 -12.16
C ASP A 604 39.56 2.18 -12.75
N VAL A 605 39.31 1.18 -11.92
CA VAL A 605 38.96 -0.17 -12.35
C VAL A 605 37.44 -0.36 -12.19
N LEU A 606 36.76 -0.61 -13.30
CA LEU A 606 35.33 -0.90 -13.26
C LEU A 606 35.07 -2.25 -12.59
N LEU A 607 34.24 -2.25 -11.56
CA LEU A 607 33.81 -3.47 -10.86
C LEU A 607 33.04 -4.40 -11.81
N SER A 608 33.14 -5.71 -11.58
CA SER A 608 32.17 -6.66 -12.15
C SER A 608 30.76 -6.38 -11.63
N ALA A 609 29.72 -6.84 -12.30
CA ALA A 609 28.35 -6.66 -11.83
C ALA A 609 28.15 -7.26 -10.43
N GLU A 610 28.71 -8.45 -10.15
CA GLU A 610 28.66 -9.10 -8.85
C GLU A 610 29.37 -8.27 -7.77
N ASP A 611 30.61 -7.83 -8.04
CA ASP A 611 31.35 -6.98 -7.10
C ASP A 611 30.67 -5.63 -6.87
N ALA A 612 29.99 -5.06 -7.87
CA ALA A 612 29.26 -3.82 -7.73
C ALA A 612 28.03 -3.98 -6.85
N VAL A 613 27.27 -5.08 -7.00
CA VAL A 613 26.15 -5.41 -6.13
C VAL A 613 26.60 -5.62 -4.69
N ASP A 614 27.65 -6.41 -4.47
CA ASP A 614 28.24 -6.62 -3.15
C ASP A 614 28.68 -5.32 -2.49
N ALA A 615 29.36 -4.46 -3.26
CA ALA A 615 29.83 -3.17 -2.78
C ALA A 615 28.68 -2.19 -2.50
N ALA A 616 27.64 -2.17 -3.35
CA ALA A 616 26.49 -1.29 -3.19
C ALA A 616 25.67 -1.64 -1.94
N ILE A 617 25.40 -2.92 -1.72
CA ILE A 617 24.71 -3.39 -0.51
C ILE A 617 25.53 -3.07 0.74
N CYS A 618 26.84 -3.31 0.72
CA CYS A 618 27.74 -2.96 1.82
C CYS A 618 27.80 -1.43 2.05
N PHE A 619 27.79 -0.64 0.98
CA PHE A 619 27.75 0.84 1.05
C PHE A 619 26.51 1.33 1.80
N LEU A 620 25.32 0.77 1.49
CA LEU A 620 24.08 1.10 2.19
C LEU A 620 24.09 0.73 3.69
N ALA A 621 24.84 -0.31 4.05
CA ALA A 621 25.00 -0.70 5.46
C ALA A 621 25.60 0.38 6.35
N HIS A 622 26.33 1.33 5.75
CA HIS A 622 27.02 2.39 6.47
C HIS A 622 26.25 3.74 6.47
N THR A 623 25.02 3.73 5.95
CA THR A 623 24.16 4.92 6.05
C THR A 623 23.66 5.10 7.49
N PRO A 624 23.37 6.34 7.93
CA PRO A 624 22.76 6.60 9.25
C PRO A 624 21.27 6.21 9.30
N ALA A 625 20.70 5.71 8.21
CA ALA A 625 19.32 5.24 8.15
C ALA A 625 19.04 4.18 9.24
N PRO A 626 17.99 4.34 10.08
CA PRO A 626 17.71 3.39 11.16
C PRO A 626 17.24 2.02 10.64
N LEU A 627 16.77 1.96 9.39
CA LEU A 627 16.39 0.75 8.69
C LEU A 627 16.96 0.76 7.27
N VAL A 628 17.57 -0.35 6.86
CA VAL A 628 17.96 -0.59 5.47
C VAL A 628 17.21 -1.83 4.98
N LEU A 629 16.52 -1.72 3.86
CA LEU A 629 15.87 -2.85 3.20
C LEU A 629 16.57 -3.16 1.87
N VAL A 630 16.90 -4.42 1.65
CA VAL A 630 17.52 -4.91 0.41
C VAL A 630 16.51 -5.77 -0.33
N PRO A 631 16.17 -5.46 -1.60
CA PRO A 631 15.34 -6.36 -2.40
C PRO A 631 15.98 -7.75 -2.52
N VAL A 632 15.16 -8.79 -2.43
CA VAL A 632 15.61 -10.18 -2.62
C VAL A 632 16.26 -10.35 -3.98
N GLU A 633 15.76 -9.67 -4.99
CA GLU A 633 16.34 -9.64 -6.34
C GLU A 633 17.82 -9.19 -6.32
N ASP A 634 18.13 -8.13 -5.58
CA ASP A 634 19.50 -7.64 -5.43
C ASP A 634 20.33 -8.55 -4.51
N ALA A 635 19.72 -9.06 -3.43
CA ALA A 635 20.38 -10.02 -2.55
C ALA A 635 20.81 -11.30 -3.29
N LEU A 636 20.03 -11.74 -4.27
CA LEU A 636 20.33 -12.88 -5.14
C LEU A 636 21.19 -12.50 -6.36
N GLY A 637 21.32 -11.22 -6.69
CA GLY A 637 22.01 -10.73 -7.87
C GLY A 637 21.25 -11.01 -9.18
N LEU A 638 19.92 -11.02 -9.12
CA LEU A 638 19.06 -11.23 -10.29
C LEU A 638 19.15 -10.02 -11.25
N GLU A 639 19.01 -10.30 -12.54
CA GLU A 639 19.12 -9.28 -13.58
C GLU A 639 17.76 -8.68 -13.98
N GLU A 640 16.73 -9.52 -13.93
CA GLU A 640 15.41 -9.18 -14.43
C GLU A 640 14.62 -8.27 -13.49
N GLN A 641 14.08 -7.20 -14.03
CA GLN A 641 13.21 -6.26 -13.31
C GLN A 641 11.84 -6.87 -13.03
N THR A 642 11.29 -6.59 -11.86
CA THR A 642 10.01 -7.13 -11.39
C THR A 642 8.82 -6.52 -12.12
N ASN A 643 8.81 -5.20 -12.22
CA ASN A 643 7.77 -4.42 -12.88
C ASN A 643 8.39 -3.34 -13.76
N MET A 644 7.82 -3.14 -14.92
CA MET A 644 8.15 -2.02 -15.82
C MET A 644 6.92 -1.11 -15.91
N PRO A 645 6.93 0.04 -15.23
CA PRO A 645 5.80 0.96 -15.20
C PRO A 645 5.33 1.39 -16.59
N GLY A 646 4.01 1.49 -16.77
CA GLY A 646 3.39 1.88 -18.04
C GLY A 646 3.34 0.78 -19.11
N ILE A 647 3.81 -0.43 -18.80
CA ILE A 647 3.77 -1.59 -19.71
C ILE A 647 2.80 -2.65 -19.16
N VAL A 648 1.88 -3.13 -19.98
CA VAL A 648 0.87 -4.11 -19.55
C VAL A 648 1.20 -5.53 -20.05
N GLU A 649 1.51 -5.73 -21.34
CA GLU A 649 1.57 -7.08 -21.94
C GLU A 649 2.98 -7.51 -22.36
N THR A 650 3.84 -6.59 -22.79
CA THR A 650 5.11 -6.95 -23.46
C THR A 650 6.25 -7.27 -22.51
N HIS A 651 6.17 -6.83 -21.24
CA HIS A 651 7.08 -7.24 -20.17
C HIS A 651 6.30 -8.17 -19.20
N PRO A 652 6.94 -9.23 -18.65
CA PRO A 652 6.26 -10.17 -17.73
C PRO A 652 6.13 -9.58 -16.31
N ASN A 653 5.50 -8.40 -16.20
CA ASN A 653 5.21 -7.73 -14.93
C ASN A 653 4.45 -8.66 -13.98
N TRP A 654 4.87 -8.72 -12.71
CA TRP A 654 4.19 -9.44 -11.63
C TRP A 654 4.06 -10.96 -11.87
N ARG A 655 4.95 -11.55 -12.70
CA ARG A 655 4.88 -12.96 -13.10
C ARG A 655 6.13 -13.78 -12.80
N ARG A 656 7.26 -13.13 -12.51
CA ARG A 656 8.53 -13.84 -12.30
C ARG A 656 8.54 -14.54 -10.95
N ARG A 657 9.05 -15.76 -10.93
CA ARG A 657 9.24 -16.53 -9.70
C ARG A 657 10.73 -16.57 -9.32
N TYR A 658 11.01 -16.59 -8.03
CA TYR A 658 12.38 -16.73 -7.55
C TYR A 658 12.98 -18.10 -7.94
N PRO A 659 14.31 -18.21 -8.06
CA PRO A 659 14.95 -19.40 -8.65
C PRO A 659 15.00 -20.61 -7.70
N GLY A 660 14.62 -20.47 -6.40
CA GLY A 660 14.75 -21.52 -5.42
C GLY A 660 13.62 -21.54 -4.39
N ASP A 661 13.63 -22.58 -3.55
CA ASP A 661 12.72 -22.75 -2.43
C ASP A 661 12.96 -21.66 -1.36
N SER A 662 11.89 -21.08 -0.84
CA SER A 662 11.91 -19.98 0.12
C SER A 662 12.62 -20.32 1.43
N ALA A 663 12.65 -21.61 1.81
CA ALA A 663 13.35 -22.07 3.01
C ALA A 663 14.88 -21.97 2.90
N THR A 664 15.43 -21.95 1.68
CA THR A 664 16.88 -21.96 1.42
C THR A 664 17.31 -20.94 0.37
N LEU A 665 16.43 -20.04 0.00
CA LEU A 665 16.63 -19.10 -1.11
C LEU A 665 17.90 -18.25 -0.95
N LEU A 666 18.22 -17.86 0.28
CA LEU A 666 19.35 -16.99 0.62
C LEU A 666 20.65 -17.77 0.94
N ASP A 667 20.62 -19.11 0.92
CA ASP A 667 21.71 -19.96 1.38
C ASP A 667 22.80 -20.21 0.33
N SER A 668 22.60 -19.69 -0.92
CA SER A 668 23.66 -19.78 -1.92
C SER A 668 24.96 -19.13 -1.39
N PRO A 669 26.16 -19.67 -1.74
CA PRO A 669 27.43 -19.10 -1.24
C PRO A 669 27.58 -17.61 -1.54
N ALA A 670 27.07 -17.11 -2.65
CA ALA A 670 27.13 -15.70 -3.03
C ALA A 670 26.19 -14.85 -2.16
N SER A 671 24.91 -15.22 -2.07
CA SER A 671 23.91 -14.49 -1.28
C SER A 671 24.26 -14.50 0.22
N SER A 672 24.63 -15.67 0.75
CA SER A 672 24.99 -15.84 2.16
C SER A 672 26.21 -14.98 2.54
N ARG A 673 27.26 -14.96 1.70
CA ARG A 673 28.45 -14.09 1.88
C ARG A 673 28.06 -12.61 1.84
N ARG A 674 27.24 -12.20 0.87
CA ARG A 674 26.75 -10.82 0.68
C ARG A 674 26.00 -10.34 1.92
N LEU A 675 25.02 -11.11 2.39
CA LEU A 675 24.20 -10.76 3.55
C LEU A 675 25.02 -10.80 4.85
N ALA A 676 25.97 -11.73 5.01
CA ALA A 676 26.85 -11.76 6.18
C ALA A 676 27.76 -10.51 6.23
N SER A 677 28.32 -10.11 5.09
CA SER A 677 29.15 -8.89 4.99
C SER A 677 28.33 -7.64 5.29
N PHE A 678 27.13 -7.55 4.76
CA PHE A 678 26.19 -6.47 5.03
C PHE A 678 25.82 -6.38 6.52
N ALA A 679 25.37 -7.47 7.12
CA ALA A 679 25.02 -7.53 8.54
C ALA A 679 26.19 -7.15 9.45
N GLN A 680 27.42 -7.58 9.11
CA GLN A 680 28.63 -7.20 9.83
C GLN A 680 28.92 -5.70 9.72
N ALA A 681 28.78 -5.12 8.52
CA ALA A 681 28.97 -3.69 8.29
C ALA A 681 27.97 -2.84 9.10
N ARG A 682 26.67 -3.24 9.14
CA ARG A 682 25.64 -2.59 9.96
C ARG A 682 26.01 -2.57 11.45
N ARG A 683 26.44 -3.71 12.00
CA ARG A 683 26.86 -3.79 13.42
C ARG A 683 28.07 -2.91 13.73
N ASN A 684 29.04 -2.84 12.83
CA ASN A 684 30.29 -2.05 13.01
C ASN A 684 30.02 -0.56 12.97
N HIS A 685 29.12 -0.10 12.08
CA HIS A 685 28.76 1.32 11.96
C HIS A 685 28.25 1.88 13.31
N ARG A 686 27.45 1.13 14.04
CA ARG A 686 26.96 1.49 15.36
C ARG A 686 28.07 1.63 16.42
N GLY A 687 29.03 0.73 16.41
CA GLY A 687 30.16 0.75 17.37
C GLY A 687 31.05 2.00 17.22
N ALA A 688 31.07 2.60 16.04
CA ALA A 688 31.81 3.84 15.77
C ALA A 688 31.03 5.12 16.14
N ALA A 689 29.70 5.09 16.02
CA ALA A 689 28.84 6.23 16.36
C ALA A 689 28.66 6.45 17.87
N HIS A 690 28.97 5.47 18.69
CA HIS A 690 28.90 5.54 20.17
C HIS A 690 30.28 5.78 20.83
N ARG A 691 31.37 5.94 20.06
CA ARG A 691 32.66 6.37 20.52
C ARG A 691 32.93 7.84 20.16
#